data_9f61d694ea0b3a5c037bc9c6ab1a7553
#
_entry.id   9f61d694ea0b3a5c037bc9c6ab1a7553
#
_cell.length_a   1.000
_cell.length_b   1.000
_cell.length_c   1.000
_cell.angle_alpha   90.00
_cell.angle_beta   90.00
_cell.angle_gamma   90.00
#
_symmetry.space_group_name_H-M   'P 1'
#
loop_
_entity.id
_entity.type
_entity.pdbx_description
1 polymer ?
#
loop_
_entity_poly.entity_id
_entity_poly.type
_entity_poly.pdbx_seq_one_letter_code
_entity_poly.pdbx_strand_id
1 'polypeptide(L)'
;MVLKFADGSFEQGFPVTLQIGEEGERPSTEITGKLPAAVEMPLYYSHWQSSYRRLSNRYRLSADEMQVTNVSITQDCDNIAHILRSRFNTWLLTEEFRPIREKWLEKLLPTDEIRVILQTEDNQLQRLPWHLWDLLERYPKAEFALASPTYEQITLSKTRNEQVNILAIVGNSLEIDTEADCALLQHLPNADLRFLVEPQRKELTDHLWGKSWDILFFAGHSSSQGKDGTGRIYLNQTDSLTISELRYALRKAVERGLQLAIFNSCDGLGLARDLADLQIPQMIVMREPVPDLVAQEFLKSFLEGFAGGESFYQAVRDSRERLQGLEDKFPCATWLPVICQNLTQVPPSWQEITGKVELQPPKLTPPQSAPPPKFAVALLSSVVMTALICGLRFFGLLQTSELQAFDQMMRLRPFILHEIPDPRLLLVAIDDEDIDAQRRNGEDVNGKSLSDKSLNKLLEKLQQYKPQAIGLDLYRDFKAELPDLTTRLNQTENLIGVCKNSDAATPVKGIAPPPEIPEERLGFSDFIHDPDGVVRRHLLFMNQEPVSSCRATYAFSAQLAFRYLLAAKGIQPKLTSQGDLELGNTIFPRLSSRSGGYQGIDANGGQILLNYRSSQKIAEQVTLTQILSNQVNPSAIKDRIVLIGVVAKGESRDYWATPYEYQFDKQMPGVFVQAHMISQLLGAVLDKRPLLRVWSLWSEVIWIWSWSVVGGVLAWRLRLLPRLAILVIVSSGVLYVLCFGLLIHGYWVPFVPSALALVGTFCVVFFETSNSKLVLLQK
;
A
#
# COMPACT_ATOMS: atom_id res chain seq x y z
N MET A 1 13.56 22.55 -4.78
CA MET A 1 14.12 21.78 -3.67
C MET A 1 14.93 20.60 -4.20
N VAL A 2 16.10 20.29 -3.61
CA VAL A 2 16.94 19.16 -4.04
C VAL A 2 17.20 18.24 -2.86
N LEU A 3 16.94 16.95 -3.06
CA LEU A 3 17.35 15.86 -2.18
C LEU A 3 18.58 15.17 -2.82
N LYS A 4 19.74 15.41 -2.25
CA LYS A 4 21.01 14.91 -2.72
C LYS A 4 21.47 13.74 -1.88
N PHE A 5 21.59 12.56 -2.49
CA PHE A 5 22.09 11.35 -1.85
C PHE A 5 23.58 11.19 -2.19
N ALA A 6 24.41 11.11 -1.16
CA ALA A 6 25.82 10.78 -1.30
C ALA A 6 26.02 9.26 -1.40
N ASP A 7 27.27 8.85 -1.62
CA ASP A 7 27.65 7.44 -1.70
C ASP A 7 27.13 6.65 -0.48
N GLY A 8 26.46 5.56 -0.75
CA GLY A 8 25.86 4.69 0.23
C GLY A 8 25.38 3.39 -0.38
N SER A 9 24.72 2.57 0.40
CA SER A 9 24.05 1.35 -0.08
C SER A 9 22.84 1.01 0.80
N PHE A 10 21.96 0.15 0.32
CA PHE A 10 20.85 -0.34 1.13
C PHE A 10 21.30 -1.14 2.37
N GLU A 11 22.56 -1.58 2.42
CA GLU A 11 23.17 -2.27 3.57
C GLU A 11 23.72 -1.29 4.62
N GLN A 12 24.19 -0.11 4.19
CA GLN A 12 24.86 0.86 5.07
C GLN A 12 24.00 2.11 5.32
N GLY A 13 22.97 2.31 4.50
CA GLY A 13 22.18 3.53 4.44
C GLY A 13 22.83 4.60 3.57
N PHE A 14 22.10 5.71 3.36
CA PHE A 14 22.48 6.80 2.47
C PHE A 14 22.55 8.11 3.22
N PRO A 15 23.70 8.81 3.24
CA PRO A 15 23.74 10.22 3.68
C PRO A 15 22.91 11.08 2.71
N VAL A 16 22.10 11.97 3.25
CA VAL A 16 21.18 12.81 2.48
C VAL A 16 21.38 14.27 2.83
N THR A 17 21.49 15.12 1.82
CA THR A 17 21.47 16.57 1.97
C THR A 17 20.22 17.13 1.32
N LEU A 18 19.44 17.88 2.08
CA LEU A 18 18.29 18.65 1.61
C LEU A 18 18.71 20.08 1.37
N GLN A 19 18.46 20.57 0.16
CA GLN A 19 18.61 21.98 -0.20
C GLN A 19 17.26 22.56 -0.60
N ILE A 20 16.89 23.70 -0.01
CA ILE A 20 15.65 24.43 -0.32
C ILE A 20 16.03 25.84 -0.76
N GLY A 21 15.43 26.32 -1.85
CA GLY A 21 15.61 27.67 -2.37
C GLY A 21 14.57 27.96 -3.46
N GLU A 22 14.52 29.22 -3.84
CA GLU A 22 13.69 29.66 -4.96
C GLU A 22 14.35 29.28 -6.29
N GLU A 23 13.51 29.22 -7.33
CA GLU A 23 13.92 28.79 -8.65
C GLU A 23 14.94 29.75 -9.28
N GLY A 24 16.05 29.21 -9.78
CA GLY A 24 17.14 30.01 -10.36
C GLY A 24 18.05 30.71 -9.35
N GLU A 25 17.77 30.59 -8.05
CA GLU A 25 18.58 31.17 -6.97
C GLU A 25 19.46 30.13 -6.26
N ARG A 26 20.40 30.60 -5.43
CA ARG A 26 21.17 29.71 -4.57
C ARG A 26 20.30 29.17 -3.45
N PRO A 27 20.49 27.91 -3.00
CA PRO A 27 19.75 27.38 -1.88
C PRO A 27 19.81 28.28 -0.65
N SER A 28 18.66 28.65 -0.11
CA SER A 28 18.54 29.46 1.10
C SER A 28 18.70 28.63 2.37
N THR A 29 18.52 27.34 2.28
CA THR A 29 18.59 26.39 3.40
C THR A 29 19.23 25.10 2.95
N GLU A 30 20.16 24.59 3.77
CA GLU A 30 20.78 23.27 3.59
C GLU A 30 20.81 22.53 4.92
N ILE A 31 20.43 21.25 4.92
CA ILE A 31 20.50 20.38 6.09
C ILE A 31 20.87 18.96 5.66
N THR A 32 21.58 18.26 6.54
CA THR A 32 21.98 16.88 6.33
C THR A 32 21.17 15.92 7.23
N GLY A 33 20.91 14.74 6.73
CA GLY A 33 20.31 13.62 7.42
C GLY A 33 20.85 12.30 6.88
N LYS A 34 20.25 11.21 7.27
CA LYS A 34 20.64 9.89 6.78
C LYS A 34 19.39 9.03 6.61
N LEU A 35 19.28 8.31 5.49
CA LEU A 35 18.41 7.15 5.39
C LEU A 35 19.17 5.94 5.95
N PRO A 36 18.65 5.23 6.95
CA PRO A 36 19.31 4.07 7.51
C PRO A 36 19.34 2.89 6.54
N ALA A 37 20.04 1.82 6.90
CA ALA A 37 20.07 0.58 6.14
C ALA A 37 18.66 0.02 5.91
N ALA A 38 18.38 -0.45 4.70
CA ALA A 38 17.11 -1.05 4.30
C ALA A 38 17.32 -2.15 3.25
N VAL A 39 18.03 -3.20 3.62
CA VAL A 39 18.47 -4.31 2.74
C VAL A 39 17.32 -4.95 1.97
N GLU A 40 16.12 -4.93 2.56
CA GLU A 40 14.93 -5.53 1.95
C GLU A 40 14.25 -4.65 0.89
N MET A 41 14.54 -3.34 0.85
CA MET A 41 13.86 -2.43 -0.06
C MET A 41 14.02 -2.79 -1.54
N PRO A 42 15.23 -3.13 -2.04
CA PRO A 42 15.39 -3.60 -3.42
C PRO A 42 14.63 -4.90 -3.71
N LEU A 43 14.48 -5.78 -2.71
CA LEU A 43 13.71 -7.03 -2.86
C LEU A 43 12.21 -6.74 -3.01
N TYR A 44 11.64 -5.85 -2.19
CA TYR A 44 10.23 -5.44 -2.35
C TYR A 44 9.98 -4.82 -3.72
N TYR A 45 10.90 -3.95 -4.18
CA TYR A 45 10.78 -3.38 -5.51
C TYR A 45 10.87 -4.45 -6.61
N SER A 46 11.82 -5.38 -6.52
CA SER A 46 11.98 -6.45 -7.52
C SER A 46 10.78 -7.41 -7.56
N HIS A 47 10.16 -7.68 -6.43
CA HIS A 47 8.93 -8.48 -6.35
C HIS A 47 7.77 -7.75 -7.04
N TRP A 48 7.57 -6.46 -6.72
CA TRP A 48 6.56 -5.66 -7.40
C TRP A 48 6.81 -5.62 -8.92
N GLN A 49 8.02 -5.31 -9.34
CA GLN A 49 8.42 -5.25 -10.75
C GLN A 49 8.14 -6.57 -11.48
N SER A 50 8.47 -7.69 -10.85
CA SER A 50 8.22 -9.02 -11.43
C SER A 50 6.73 -9.31 -11.58
N SER A 51 5.91 -8.96 -10.58
CA SER A 51 4.46 -9.11 -10.64
C SER A 51 3.83 -8.17 -11.66
N TYR A 52 4.26 -6.92 -11.70
CA TYR A 52 3.81 -5.94 -12.67
C TYR A 52 4.14 -6.35 -14.12
N ARG A 53 5.37 -6.80 -14.39
CA ARG A 53 5.79 -7.25 -15.74
C ARG A 53 5.05 -8.50 -16.21
N ARG A 54 4.61 -9.39 -15.30
CA ARG A 54 3.74 -10.52 -15.67
C ARG A 54 2.37 -10.05 -16.16
N LEU A 55 1.83 -8.98 -15.58
CA LEU A 55 0.59 -8.34 -16.05
C LEU A 55 0.81 -7.70 -17.42
N SER A 56 1.85 -6.88 -17.57
CA SER A 56 2.10 -6.11 -18.80
C SER A 56 2.38 -7.00 -20.02
N ASN A 57 3.08 -8.11 -19.84
CA ASN A 57 3.30 -9.07 -20.93
C ASN A 57 2.00 -9.73 -21.43
N ARG A 58 0.94 -9.79 -20.62
CA ARG A 58 -0.37 -10.30 -21.04
C ARG A 58 -1.21 -9.26 -21.77
N TYR A 59 -1.09 -7.99 -21.42
CA TYR A 59 -1.80 -6.91 -22.13
C TYR A 59 -1.30 -6.70 -23.57
N ARG A 60 -0.11 -7.25 -23.91
CA ARG A 60 0.48 -7.18 -25.25
C ARG A 60 0.21 -8.40 -26.13
N LEU A 61 -0.29 -9.51 -25.55
CA LEU A 61 -0.63 -10.72 -26.30
C LEU A 61 -2.14 -10.74 -26.58
N SER A 62 -2.53 -10.17 -27.71
CA SER A 62 -3.78 -10.30 -28.46
C SER A 62 -5.13 -10.12 -27.73
N ALA A 63 -5.96 -9.30 -28.36
CA ALA A 63 -7.35 -9.00 -28.01
C ALA A 63 -8.34 -10.18 -28.23
N ASP A 64 -7.89 -11.36 -28.61
CA ASP A 64 -8.75 -12.53 -28.86
C ASP A 64 -8.34 -13.73 -27.99
N GLU A 65 -9.32 -14.19 -27.20
CA GLU A 65 -9.36 -15.49 -26.49
C GLU A 65 -8.33 -15.72 -25.37
N MET A 66 -8.63 -15.26 -24.15
CA MET A 66 -8.52 -16.11 -22.96
C MET A 66 -9.19 -15.45 -21.74
N GLN A 67 -10.48 -15.69 -21.58
CA GLN A 67 -11.13 -15.66 -20.26
C GLN A 67 -10.51 -16.79 -19.44
N VAL A 68 -9.56 -16.53 -18.58
CA VAL A 68 -9.25 -17.23 -17.33
C VAL A 68 -7.97 -16.61 -16.72
N THR A 69 -8.04 -16.17 -15.47
CA THR A 69 -6.94 -15.89 -14.51
C THR A 69 -6.38 -14.47 -14.33
N ASN A 70 -7.06 -13.41 -14.73
CA ASN A 70 -6.51 -12.04 -14.54
C ASN A 70 -6.58 -11.50 -13.09
N VAL A 71 -7.54 -11.93 -12.28
CA VAL A 71 -7.80 -11.32 -10.99
C VAL A 71 -6.76 -11.70 -9.91
N SER A 72 -6.25 -12.93 -9.90
CA SER A 72 -5.23 -13.32 -8.90
C SER A 72 -3.89 -12.58 -9.09
N ILE A 73 -3.48 -12.36 -10.34
CA ILE A 73 -2.20 -11.70 -10.65
C ILE A 73 -2.33 -10.18 -10.43
N THR A 74 -3.46 -9.59 -10.75
CA THR A 74 -3.77 -8.17 -10.48
C THR A 74 -3.75 -7.92 -8.98
N GLN A 75 -4.44 -8.74 -8.22
CA GLN A 75 -4.49 -8.63 -6.76
C GLN A 75 -3.14 -8.90 -6.09
N ASP A 76 -2.34 -9.83 -6.63
CA ASP A 76 -0.96 -10.06 -6.18
C ASP A 76 -0.10 -8.81 -6.42
N CYS A 77 -0.23 -8.16 -7.58
CA CYS A 77 0.47 -6.92 -7.89
C CYS A 77 0.08 -5.80 -6.94
N ASP A 78 -1.21 -5.61 -6.68
CA ASP A 78 -1.72 -4.60 -5.74
C ASP A 78 -1.25 -4.86 -4.31
N ASN A 79 -1.29 -6.10 -3.85
CA ASN A 79 -0.82 -6.47 -2.52
C ASN A 79 0.67 -6.17 -2.34
N ILE A 80 1.50 -6.54 -3.33
CA ILE A 80 2.94 -6.26 -3.30
C ILE A 80 3.20 -4.76 -3.39
N ALA A 81 2.43 -4.02 -4.20
CA ALA A 81 2.50 -2.57 -4.29
C ALA A 81 2.19 -1.90 -2.95
N HIS A 82 1.14 -2.33 -2.25
CA HIS A 82 0.80 -1.85 -0.91
C HIS A 82 1.91 -2.13 0.10
N ILE A 83 2.51 -3.32 0.07
CA ILE A 83 3.65 -3.66 0.93
C ILE A 83 4.83 -2.74 0.65
N LEU A 84 5.20 -2.57 -0.62
CA LEU A 84 6.30 -1.69 -1.02
C LEU A 84 6.03 -0.25 -0.57
N ARG A 85 4.84 0.32 -0.82
CA ARG A 85 4.45 1.66 -0.36
C ARG A 85 4.56 1.81 1.16
N SER A 86 4.05 0.86 1.92
CA SER A 86 4.10 0.86 3.38
C SER A 86 5.54 0.82 3.89
N ARG A 87 6.38 -0.08 3.37
CA ARG A 87 7.78 -0.21 3.75
C ARG A 87 8.60 1.02 3.38
N PHE A 88 8.35 1.55 2.19
CA PHE A 88 8.99 2.78 1.72
C PHE A 88 8.70 3.97 2.64
N ASN A 89 7.44 4.20 3.00
CA ASN A 89 7.07 5.27 3.92
C ASN A 89 7.60 5.05 5.34
N THR A 90 7.61 3.80 5.84
CA THR A 90 8.22 3.48 7.14
C THR A 90 9.72 3.82 7.14
N TRP A 91 10.43 3.55 6.06
CA TRP A 91 11.85 3.88 5.91
C TRP A 91 12.10 5.40 5.92
N LEU A 92 11.23 6.18 5.26
CA LEU A 92 11.29 7.64 5.25
C LEU A 92 10.81 8.30 6.58
N LEU A 93 10.24 7.52 7.50
CA LEU A 93 9.80 7.97 8.82
C LEU A 93 10.82 7.73 9.94
N THR A 94 12.01 7.20 9.61
CA THR A 94 13.05 6.88 10.60
C THR A 94 13.62 8.12 11.29
N GLU A 95 14.14 7.95 12.49
CA GLU A 95 14.71 9.07 13.29
C GLU A 95 15.91 9.72 12.59
N GLU A 96 16.72 8.95 11.88
CA GLU A 96 17.89 9.47 11.16
C GLU A 96 17.50 10.36 9.96
N PHE A 97 16.32 10.10 9.35
CA PHE A 97 15.79 10.91 8.23
C PHE A 97 14.88 12.05 8.71
N ARG A 98 14.48 12.04 9.96
CA ARG A 98 13.60 13.05 10.57
C ARG A 98 14.06 14.51 10.36
N PRO A 99 15.35 14.87 10.45
CA PRO A 99 15.78 16.26 10.21
C PRO A 99 15.40 16.79 8.81
N ILE A 100 15.46 15.93 7.80
CA ILE A 100 15.06 16.27 6.42
C ILE A 100 13.57 16.57 6.36
N ARG A 101 12.75 15.70 6.95
CA ARG A 101 11.28 15.83 6.98
C ARG A 101 10.83 17.07 7.79
N GLU A 102 11.43 17.32 8.95
CA GLU A 102 11.11 18.49 9.78
C GLU A 102 11.48 19.80 9.08
N LYS A 103 12.63 19.84 8.40
CA LYS A 103 13.06 21.05 7.68
C LYS A 103 12.17 21.33 6.47
N TRP A 104 11.70 20.30 5.79
CA TRP A 104 10.69 20.45 4.74
C TRP A 104 9.41 21.11 5.29
N LEU A 105 8.86 20.54 6.39
CA LEU A 105 7.65 21.04 7.03
C LEU A 105 7.79 22.45 7.60
N GLU A 106 9.02 22.84 8.00
CA GLU A 106 9.32 24.19 8.51
C GLU A 106 9.35 25.25 7.41
N LYS A 107 9.90 24.92 6.24
CA LYS A 107 10.27 25.88 5.22
C LYS A 107 9.27 26.01 4.07
N LEU A 108 8.47 25.00 3.83
CA LEU A 108 7.57 24.94 2.67
C LEU A 108 6.11 24.93 3.10
N LEU A 109 5.28 25.66 2.39
CA LEU A 109 3.84 25.72 2.63
C LEU A 109 3.10 24.73 1.70
N PRO A 110 1.96 24.17 2.11
CA PRO A 110 1.15 23.30 1.26
C PRO A 110 0.64 23.96 -0.04
N THR A 111 0.64 25.30 -0.08
CA THR A 111 0.23 26.08 -1.27
C THR A 111 1.34 26.29 -2.26
N ASP A 112 2.60 26.04 -1.86
CA ASP A 112 3.76 26.28 -2.70
C ASP A 112 3.81 25.27 -3.85
N GLU A 113 4.25 25.74 -5.00
CA GLU A 113 4.58 24.89 -6.13
C GLU A 113 6.01 24.40 -5.96
N ILE A 114 6.18 23.10 -5.72
CA ILE A 114 7.46 22.54 -5.29
C ILE A 114 7.97 21.51 -6.28
N ARG A 115 9.10 21.78 -6.89
CA ARG A 115 9.88 20.79 -7.63
C ARG A 115 10.79 20.04 -6.67
N VAL A 116 10.58 18.74 -6.54
CA VAL A 116 11.38 17.86 -5.68
C VAL A 116 12.35 17.09 -6.53
N ILE A 117 13.59 17.52 -6.59
CA ILE A 117 14.61 16.92 -7.43
C ILE A 117 15.45 15.94 -6.62
N LEU A 118 15.40 14.68 -7.00
CA LEU A 118 16.20 13.60 -6.41
C LEU A 118 17.50 13.45 -7.18
N GLN A 119 18.63 13.69 -6.53
CA GLN A 119 19.96 13.58 -7.12
C GLN A 119 20.71 12.39 -6.49
N THR A 120 20.98 11.33 -7.26
CA THR A 120 21.66 10.11 -6.80
C THR A 120 22.34 9.36 -7.96
N GLU A 121 23.46 8.69 -7.68
CA GLU A 121 24.09 7.72 -8.58
C GLU A 121 23.52 6.31 -8.43
N ASP A 122 22.87 6.03 -7.30
CA ASP A 122 22.34 4.70 -7.02
C ASP A 122 21.11 4.39 -7.87
N ASN A 123 21.26 3.41 -8.76
CA ASN A 123 20.22 2.99 -9.70
C ASN A 123 18.99 2.40 -8.99
N GLN A 124 19.14 1.82 -7.82
CA GLN A 124 18.01 1.22 -7.08
C GLN A 124 17.20 2.33 -6.39
N LEU A 125 17.87 3.37 -5.87
CA LEU A 125 17.18 4.56 -5.37
C LEU A 125 16.38 5.29 -6.46
N GLN A 126 16.93 5.42 -7.67
CA GLN A 126 16.22 6.04 -8.80
C GLN A 126 14.96 5.25 -9.19
N ARG A 127 14.97 3.93 -9.03
CA ARG A 127 13.83 3.05 -9.35
C ARG A 127 12.70 3.15 -8.35
N LEU A 128 12.93 3.57 -7.11
CA LEU A 128 11.87 3.64 -6.10
C LEU A 128 10.79 4.66 -6.49
N PRO A 129 9.52 4.38 -6.17
CA PRO A 129 8.40 5.25 -6.53
C PRO A 129 8.27 6.43 -5.53
N TRP A 130 9.15 7.41 -5.62
CA TRP A 130 9.28 8.53 -4.69
C TRP A 130 8.00 9.38 -4.55
N HIS A 131 7.18 9.44 -5.57
CA HIS A 131 5.87 10.11 -5.52
C HIS A 131 4.90 9.50 -4.51
N LEU A 132 5.17 8.29 -4.00
CA LEU A 132 4.39 7.64 -2.95
C LEU A 132 4.79 8.08 -1.53
N TRP A 133 5.75 8.97 -1.39
CA TRP A 133 6.10 9.50 -0.08
C TRP A 133 4.90 10.23 0.53
N ASP A 134 4.45 9.80 1.71
CA ASP A 134 3.26 10.31 2.42
C ASP A 134 3.28 11.83 2.64
N LEU A 135 4.48 12.41 2.72
CA LEU A 135 4.65 13.84 2.87
C LEU A 135 4.07 14.62 1.68
N LEU A 136 4.12 14.08 0.46
CA LEU A 136 3.59 14.74 -0.74
C LEU A 136 2.06 14.88 -0.75
N GLU A 137 1.34 14.04 0.00
CA GLU A 137 -0.11 14.16 0.13
C GLU A 137 -0.53 15.51 0.75
N ARG A 138 0.38 16.14 1.51
CA ARG A 138 0.18 17.45 2.11
C ARG A 138 0.51 18.63 1.19
N TYR A 139 1.17 18.36 0.06
CA TYR A 139 1.65 19.35 -0.88
C TYR A 139 1.09 19.07 -2.28
N PRO A 140 -0.16 19.51 -2.57
CA PRO A 140 -0.86 19.16 -3.82
C PRO A 140 -0.19 19.71 -5.07
N LYS A 141 0.81 20.59 -4.93
CA LYS A 141 1.57 21.16 -6.05
C LYS A 141 3.04 20.74 -6.04
N ALA A 142 3.37 19.66 -5.32
CA ALA A 142 4.73 19.12 -5.29
C ALA A 142 4.85 17.89 -6.18
N GLU A 143 5.85 17.81 -7.04
CA GLU A 143 6.10 16.63 -7.87
C GLU A 143 7.59 16.28 -7.90
N PHE A 144 7.91 14.98 -8.04
CA PHE A 144 9.25 14.44 -8.05
C PHE A 144 9.87 14.40 -9.46
N ALA A 145 11.14 14.76 -9.53
CA ALA A 145 11.98 14.52 -10.68
C ALA A 145 13.28 13.83 -10.27
N LEU A 146 13.81 13.01 -11.14
CA LEU A 146 15.15 12.43 -11.03
C LEU A 146 16.16 13.36 -11.73
N ALA A 147 17.34 13.55 -11.13
CA ALA A 147 18.43 14.29 -11.74
C ALA A 147 19.71 13.47 -11.68
N SER A 148 20.55 13.64 -12.73
CA SER A 148 21.92 13.11 -12.72
C SER A 148 22.75 13.81 -11.65
N PRO A 149 23.70 13.11 -11.00
CA PRO A 149 24.65 13.74 -10.08
C PRO A 149 25.60 14.69 -10.80
N THR A 150 25.91 14.42 -12.08
CA THR A 150 26.73 15.29 -12.93
C THR A 150 25.83 16.10 -13.87
N TYR A 151 26.00 17.41 -13.88
CA TYR A 151 25.25 18.31 -14.74
C TYR A 151 26.13 19.45 -15.26
N GLU A 152 25.81 19.92 -16.46
CA GLU A 152 26.44 21.10 -17.06
C GLU A 152 25.35 22.13 -17.37
N GLN A 153 25.68 23.41 -17.18
CA GLN A 153 24.78 24.49 -17.55
C GLN A 153 24.86 24.71 -19.04
N ILE A 154 23.79 24.39 -19.77
CA ILE A 154 23.68 24.62 -21.19
C ILE A 154 23.06 25.98 -21.43
N THR A 155 23.73 26.84 -22.18
CA THR A 155 23.12 28.09 -22.66
C THR A 155 22.31 27.77 -23.91
N LEU A 156 20.99 27.59 -23.72
CA LEU A 156 20.07 27.35 -24.84
C LEU A 156 20.02 28.58 -25.74
N SER A 157 20.25 28.40 -27.06
CA SER A 157 20.07 29.44 -28.06
C SER A 157 18.56 29.66 -28.25
N LYS A 158 17.99 30.64 -27.54
CA LYS A 158 16.57 31.01 -27.68
C LYS A 158 16.32 31.70 -29.03
N THR A 159 15.99 30.93 -30.06
CA THR A 159 15.24 31.47 -31.20
C THR A 159 13.76 31.54 -30.81
N ARG A 160 13.22 32.76 -30.64
CA ARG A 160 11.81 32.97 -30.38
C ARG A 160 11.03 32.62 -31.65
N ASN A 161 10.34 31.50 -31.63
CA ASN A 161 9.39 31.09 -32.67
C ASN A 161 7.95 31.36 -32.18
N GLU A 162 7.07 31.74 -33.08
CA GLU A 162 5.63 31.92 -32.80
C GLU A 162 4.90 30.57 -32.64
N GLN A 163 5.56 29.46 -32.99
CA GLN A 163 5.04 28.10 -32.94
C GLN A 163 6.03 27.17 -32.23
N VAL A 164 5.50 26.20 -31.50
CA VAL A 164 6.29 25.12 -30.86
C VAL A 164 6.65 24.07 -31.92
N ASN A 165 7.93 23.88 -32.18
CA ASN A 165 8.40 22.87 -33.13
C ASN A 165 8.48 21.51 -32.45
N ILE A 166 7.66 20.54 -32.90
CA ILE A 166 7.59 19.20 -32.34
C ILE A 166 8.05 18.17 -33.38
N LEU A 167 9.08 17.38 -33.04
CA LEU A 167 9.46 16.21 -33.81
C LEU A 167 8.84 14.98 -33.16
N ALA A 168 7.86 14.37 -33.81
CA ALA A 168 7.21 13.15 -33.38
C ALA A 168 7.74 11.95 -34.16
N ILE A 169 8.43 11.05 -33.46
CA ILE A 169 8.98 9.81 -34.00
C ILE A 169 8.05 8.68 -33.61
N VAL A 170 7.42 8.06 -34.61
CA VAL A 170 6.65 6.84 -34.47
C VAL A 170 7.58 5.69 -34.89
N GLY A 171 8.12 4.99 -33.91
CA GLY A 171 9.00 3.85 -34.13
C GLY A 171 8.24 2.58 -34.51
N ASN A 172 8.87 1.41 -34.34
CA ASN A 172 8.19 0.14 -34.52
C ASN A 172 6.93 0.09 -33.65
N SER A 173 5.76 0.07 -34.31
CA SER A 173 4.44 0.15 -33.69
C SER A 173 3.69 -1.18 -33.73
N LEU A 174 4.39 -2.30 -33.94
CA LEU A 174 3.76 -3.61 -33.93
C LEU A 174 3.07 -3.83 -32.58
N GLU A 175 1.74 -4.02 -32.59
CA GLU A 175 0.90 -4.17 -31.38
C GLU A 175 0.81 -2.91 -30.48
N ILE A 176 1.11 -1.70 -31.00
CA ILE A 176 0.94 -0.42 -30.30
C ILE A 176 0.05 0.50 -31.14
N ASP A 177 -1.00 1.07 -30.51
CA ASP A 177 -1.86 2.09 -31.15
C ASP A 177 -1.21 3.48 -31.12
N THR A 178 -0.32 3.72 -32.06
CA THR A 178 0.37 5.01 -32.20
C THR A 178 -0.46 6.07 -32.98
N GLU A 179 -1.55 5.67 -33.63
CA GLU A 179 -2.45 6.60 -34.34
C GLU A 179 -3.17 7.53 -33.35
N ALA A 180 -3.58 6.99 -32.21
CA ALA A 180 -4.18 7.77 -31.14
C ALA A 180 -3.21 8.83 -30.56
N ASP A 181 -1.94 8.46 -30.34
CA ASP A 181 -0.89 9.38 -29.88
C ASP A 181 -0.66 10.52 -30.92
N CYS A 182 -0.61 10.19 -32.20
CA CYS A 182 -0.47 11.17 -33.28
C CYS A 182 -1.66 12.13 -33.33
N ALA A 183 -2.88 11.62 -33.15
CA ALA A 183 -4.09 12.45 -33.15
C ALA A 183 -4.08 13.45 -31.97
N LEU A 184 -3.61 13.06 -30.80
CA LEU A 184 -3.48 13.95 -29.63
C LEU A 184 -2.50 15.11 -29.91
N LEU A 185 -1.35 14.83 -30.50
CA LEU A 185 -0.37 15.85 -30.86
C LEU A 185 -0.90 16.83 -31.90
N GLN A 186 -1.69 16.37 -32.87
CA GLN A 186 -2.24 17.21 -33.95
C GLN A 186 -3.22 18.30 -33.44
N HIS A 187 -3.79 18.11 -32.25
CA HIS A 187 -4.72 19.07 -31.65
C HIS A 187 -4.06 20.16 -30.82
N LEU A 188 -2.72 20.15 -30.70
CA LEU A 188 -2.00 21.12 -29.88
C LEU A 188 -2.07 22.54 -30.50
N PRO A 189 -2.38 23.57 -29.69
CA PRO A 189 -2.44 24.95 -30.16
C PRO A 189 -1.05 25.50 -30.46
N ASN A 190 -0.90 26.19 -31.57
CA ASN A 190 0.34 26.85 -32.00
C ASN A 190 1.56 25.89 -32.12
N ALA A 191 1.35 24.65 -32.56
CA ALA A 191 2.39 23.67 -32.78
C ALA A 191 2.69 23.47 -34.27
N ASP A 192 3.98 23.43 -34.64
CA ASP A 192 4.49 22.96 -35.94
C ASP A 192 4.98 21.53 -35.78
N LEU A 193 4.21 20.57 -36.29
CA LEU A 193 4.41 19.13 -36.11
C LEU A 193 5.06 18.47 -37.32
N ARG A 194 6.11 17.70 -37.05
CA ARG A 194 6.71 16.81 -38.03
C ARG A 194 6.65 15.38 -37.53
N PHE A 195 5.97 14.52 -38.25
CA PHE A 195 5.93 13.08 -37.99
C PHE A 195 6.98 12.35 -38.83
N LEU A 196 7.71 11.44 -38.18
CA LEU A 196 8.58 10.44 -38.81
C LEU A 196 8.00 9.07 -38.42
N VAL A 197 7.39 8.38 -39.37
CA VAL A 197 6.77 7.06 -39.12
C VAL A 197 7.75 5.99 -39.63
N GLU A 198 8.12 5.09 -38.73
CA GLU A 198 9.11 4.03 -38.97
C GLU A 198 10.35 4.51 -39.75
N PRO A 199 10.99 5.61 -39.29
CA PRO A 199 12.09 6.23 -40.07
C PRO A 199 13.32 5.32 -40.15
N GLN A 200 14.07 5.52 -41.20
CA GLN A 200 15.42 4.98 -41.26
C GLN A 200 16.36 5.81 -40.38
N ARG A 201 17.44 5.21 -39.91
CA ARG A 201 18.47 5.84 -39.06
C ARG A 201 18.98 7.18 -39.63
N LYS A 202 19.25 7.22 -40.94
CA LYS A 202 19.73 8.43 -41.61
C LYS A 202 18.70 9.56 -41.60
N GLU A 203 17.45 9.24 -41.89
CA GLU A 203 16.36 10.19 -41.89
C GLU A 203 16.16 10.85 -40.52
N LEU A 204 16.13 10.05 -39.44
CA LEU A 204 16.04 10.56 -38.07
C LEU A 204 17.25 11.48 -37.77
N THR A 205 18.47 11.07 -38.11
CA THR A 205 19.66 11.86 -37.86
C THR A 205 19.63 13.18 -38.62
N ASP A 206 19.22 13.18 -39.91
CA ASP A 206 19.16 14.37 -40.74
C ASP A 206 18.11 15.37 -40.19
N HIS A 207 16.97 14.90 -39.66
CA HIS A 207 15.95 15.76 -39.01
C HIS A 207 16.45 16.35 -37.70
N LEU A 208 17.12 15.59 -36.84
CA LEU A 208 17.70 16.09 -35.59
C LEU A 208 18.79 17.13 -35.83
N TRP A 209 19.55 17.02 -36.95
CA TRP A 209 20.58 17.99 -37.35
C TRP A 209 20.04 19.18 -38.14
N GLY A 210 18.94 19.01 -38.87
CA GLY A 210 18.50 19.97 -39.88
C GLY A 210 17.71 21.16 -39.32
N LYS A 211 16.86 20.98 -38.32
CA LYS A 211 15.93 21.98 -37.77
C LYS A 211 16.09 22.10 -36.27
N SER A 212 15.67 23.24 -35.68
CA SER A 212 15.54 23.41 -34.25
C SER A 212 14.20 22.84 -33.81
N TRP A 213 14.23 22.00 -32.74
CA TRP A 213 13.07 21.38 -32.15
C TRP A 213 12.94 21.84 -30.70
N ASP A 214 11.72 22.15 -30.25
CA ASP A 214 11.44 22.49 -28.87
C ASP A 214 11.05 21.22 -28.08
N ILE A 215 10.29 20.33 -28.74
CA ILE A 215 9.82 19.08 -28.14
C ILE A 215 10.17 17.91 -29.07
N LEU A 216 10.73 16.85 -28.47
CA LEU A 216 10.92 15.54 -29.09
C LEU A 216 9.93 14.55 -28.48
N PHE A 217 9.11 13.93 -29.31
CA PHE A 217 8.20 12.86 -28.89
C PHE A 217 8.57 11.54 -29.56
N PHE A 218 8.61 10.48 -28.79
CA PHE A 218 8.85 9.12 -29.27
C PHE A 218 7.75 8.19 -28.80
N ALA A 219 7.05 7.52 -29.72
CA ALA A 219 6.12 6.43 -29.48
C ALA A 219 6.61 5.18 -30.22
N GLY A 220 6.67 4.05 -29.52
CA GLY A 220 7.14 2.79 -30.10
C GLY A 220 7.83 1.89 -29.06
N HIS A 221 8.37 0.77 -29.54
CA HIS A 221 9.09 -0.13 -28.66
C HIS A 221 10.43 0.44 -28.19
N SER A 222 10.75 0.24 -26.91
CA SER A 222 12.09 0.46 -26.34
C SER A 222 12.43 -0.68 -25.36
N SER A 223 13.72 -0.90 -25.14
CA SER A 223 14.21 -1.88 -24.16
C SER A 223 15.52 -1.43 -23.53
N SER A 224 15.78 -1.84 -22.29
CA SER A 224 17.07 -1.72 -21.61
C SER A 224 17.60 -3.09 -21.19
N GLN A 225 17.53 -4.08 -22.09
CA GLN A 225 17.97 -5.45 -21.84
C GLN A 225 19.46 -5.61 -22.13
N GLY A 226 20.20 -6.19 -21.19
CA GLY A 226 21.60 -6.56 -21.26
C GLY A 226 22.30 -6.46 -19.91
N LYS A 227 23.47 -7.08 -19.73
CA LYS A 227 24.29 -6.97 -18.51
C LYS A 227 24.65 -5.50 -18.20
N ASP A 228 24.66 -4.63 -19.20
CA ASP A 228 25.03 -3.22 -19.09
C ASP A 228 23.84 -2.26 -19.06
N GLY A 229 22.60 -2.77 -19.19
CA GLY A 229 21.36 -2.01 -19.08
C GLY A 229 21.22 -0.83 -20.05
N THR A 230 21.83 -0.91 -21.26
CA THR A 230 21.85 0.16 -22.26
C THR A 230 20.46 0.35 -22.88
N GLY A 231 19.94 1.58 -22.88
CA GLY A 231 18.67 1.94 -23.50
C GLY A 231 18.72 1.83 -25.04
N ARG A 232 17.71 1.17 -25.62
CA ARG A 232 17.56 0.97 -27.07
C ARG A 232 16.15 1.34 -27.50
N ILE A 233 16.02 2.09 -28.60
CA ILE A 233 14.76 2.38 -29.26
C ILE A 233 14.68 1.63 -30.60
N TYR A 234 13.49 1.16 -30.95
CA TYR A 234 13.23 0.44 -32.19
C TYR A 234 12.56 1.40 -33.18
N LEU A 235 13.29 1.75 -34.26
CA LEU A 235 12.80 2.73 -35.25
C LEU A 235 11.79 2.12 -36.21
N ASN A 236 12.02 0.88 -36.60
CA ASN A 236 11.18 0.10 -37.50
C ASN A 236 11.40 -1.40 -37.23
N GLN A 237 10.84 -2.29 -38.02
CA GLN A 237 10.95 -3.74 -37.82
C GLN A 237 12.40 -4.28 -37.97
N THR A 238 13.27 -3.57 -38.63
CA THR A 238 14.64 -4.01 -38.94
C THR A 238 15.71 -3.22 -38.21
N ASP A 239 15.44 -1.93 -37.90
CA ASP A 239 16.42 -1.02 -37.34
C ASP A 239 16.10 -0.64 -35.89
N SER A 240 17.08 -0.78 -35.03
CA SER A 240 17.05 -0.28 -33.66
C SER A 240 18.33 0.50 -33.36
N LEU A 241 18.24 1.50 -32.48
CA LEU A 241 19.37 2.35 -32.10
C LEU A 241 19.54 2.39 -30.60
N THR A 242 20.78 2.32 -30.14
CA THR A 242 21.14 2.68 -28.78
C THR A 242 21.21 4.20 -28.64
N ILE A 243 21.05 4.72 -27.43
CA ILE A 243 21.25 6.15 -27.18
C ILE A 243 22.66 6.61 -27.52
N SER A 244 23.66 5.76 -27.32
CA SER A 244 25.03 6.04 -27.69
C SER A 244 25.19 6.31 -29.20
N GLU A 245 24.42 5.61 -30.04
CA GLU A 245 24.42 5.80 -31.48
C GLU A 245 23.74 7.09 -31.95
N LEU A 246 22.79 7.62 -31.14
CA LEU A 246 22.10 8.89 -31.37
C LEU A 246 22.78 10.07 -30.67
N ARG A 247 23.83 9.85 -29.89
CA ARG A 247 24.46 10.82 -29.00
C ARG A 247 24.76 12.16 -29.66
N TYR A 248 25.37 12.14 -30.83
CA TYR A 248 25.75 13.39 -31.53
C TYR A 248 24.58 14.15 -32.08
N ALA A 249 23.56 13.43 -32.60
CA ALA A 249 22.36 14.06 -33.16
C ALA A 249 21.50 14.68 -32.05
N LEU A 250 21.30 13.98 -30.93
CA LEU A 250 20.54 14.49 -29.77
C LEU A 250 21.25 15.65 -29.08
N ARG A 251 22.61 15.58 -28.93
CA ARG A 251 23.39 16.72 -28.42
C ARG A 251 23.19 17.94 -29.29
N LYS A 252 23.20 17.76 -30.61
CA LYS A 252 22.98 18.87 -31.55
C LYS A 252 21.58 19.45 -31.45
N ALA A 253 20.57 18.62 -31.25
CA ALA A 253 19.21 19.07 -31.02
C ALA A 253 19.07 19.89 -29.71
N VAL A 254 19.75 19.45 -28.63
CA VAL A 254 19.80 20.19 -27.35
C VAL A 254 20.51 21.56 -27.53
N GLU A 255 21.69 21.61 -28.20
CA GLU A 255 22.37 22.84 -28.48
C GLU A 255 21.51 23.84 -29.29
N ARG A 256 20.57 23.34 -30.11
CA ARG A 256 19.68 24.14 -30.95
C ARG A 256 18.35 24.49 -30.30
N GLY A 257 18.13 24.10 -29.06
CA GLY A 257 16.98 24.56 -28.29
C GLY A 257 15.97 23.48 -27.87
N LEU A 258 16.27 22.18 -28.00
CA LEU A 258 15.42 21.12 -27.48
C LEU A 258 15.26 21.28 -25.96
N GLN A 259 14.01 21.44 -25.49
CA GLN A 259 13.67 21.70 -24.09
C GLN A 259 13.01 20.50 -23.41
N LEU A 260 12.22 19.73 -24.15
CA LEU A 260 11.45 18.61 -23.62
C LEU A 260 11.55 17.37 -24.52
N ALA A 261 11.80 16.20 -23.92
CA ALA A 261 11.69 14.92 -24.61
C ALA A 261 10.68 14.03 -23.90
N ILE A 262 9.72 13.48 -24.64
CA ILE A 262 8.67 12.59 -24.12
C ILE A 262 8.87 11.20 -24.75
N PHE A 263 9.15 10.20 -23.92
CA PHE A 263 9.29 8.81 -24.35
C PHE A 263 8.10 7.99 -23.89
N ASN A 264 7.10 7.91 -24.76
CA ASN A 264 5.92 7.07 -24.56
C ASN A 264 6.23 5.63 -24.99
N SER A 265 7.13 4.98 -24.25
CA SER A 265 7.68 3.67 -24.60
C SER A 265 8.05 2.87 -23.35
N CYS A 266 8.31 1.57 -23.53
CA CYS A 266 8.60 0.67 -22.44
C CYS A 266 10.02 0.85 -21.88
N ASP A 267 10.18 0.66 -20.54
CA ASP A 267 11.48 0.66 -19.85
C ASP A 267 12.29 1.97 -20.01
N GLY A 268 11.60 3.10 -19.82
CA GLY A 268 12.17 4.43 -20.04
C GLY A 268 13.23 4.88 -19.04
N LEU A 269 13.31 4.30 -17.82
CA LEU A 269 14.33 4.71 -16.84
C LEU A 269 15.76 4.35 -17.28
N GLY A 270 15.96 3.19 -17.91
CA GLY A 270 17.25 2.85 -18.51
C GLY A 270 17.61 3.81 -19.64
N LEU A 271 16.62 4.15 -20.48
CA LEU A 271 16.76 5.13 -21.54
C LEU A 271 17.08 6.53 -20.98
N ALA A 272 16.38 6.99 -19.96
CA ALA A 272 16.60 8.29 -19.32
C ALA A 272 17.99 8.43 -18.73
N ARG A 273 18.55 7.38 -18.14
CA ARG A 273 19.91 7.37 -17.62
C ARG A 273 20.94 7.60 -18.74
N ASP A 274 20.82 6.88 -19.84
CA ASP A 274 21.75 7.03 -20.98
C ASP A 274 21.59 8.42 -21.66
N LEU A 275 20.38 9.01 -21.60
CA LEU A 275 20.07 10.35 -22.08
C LEU A 275 20.54 11.44 -21.10
N ALA A 276 20.71 11.15 -19.81
CA ALA A 276 21.14 12.12 -18.80
C ALA A 276 22.52 12.73 -19.14
N ASP A 277 23.44 11.94 -19.71
CA ASP A 277 24.74 12.41 -20.19
C ASP A 277 24.64 13.42 -21.34
N LEU A 278 23.49 13.48 -22.01
CA LEU A 278 23.24 14.43 -23.11
C LEU A 278 22.67 15.75 -22.61
N GLN A 279 22.44 15.87 -21.31
CA GLN A 279 21.98 17.09 -20.65
C GLN A 279 20.64 17.62 -21.22
N ILE A 280 19.73 16.73 -21.65
CA ILE A 280 18.38 17.14 -22.09
C ILE A 280 17.70 17.86 -20.92
N PRO A 281 17.16 19.08 -21.10
CA PRO A 281 16.61 19.88 -20.00
C PRO A 281 15.52 19.16 -19.19
N GLN A 282 14.52 18.61 -19.89
CA GLN A 282 13.38 17.91 -19.29
C GLN A 282 13.07 16.63 -20.06
N MET A 283 12.77 15.57 -19.37
CA MET A 283 12.29 14.33 -19.98
C MET A 283 11.12 13.75 -19.19
N ILE A 284 10.15 13.18 -19.89
CA ILE A 284 9.12 12.31 -19.35
C ILE A 284 9.37 10.91 -19.87
N VAL A 285 9.47 9.93 -18.98
CA VAL A 285 9.69 8.52 -19.30
C VAL A 285 8.75 7.64 -18.52
N MET A 286 8.49 6.42 -19.00
CA MET A 286 7.74 5.42 -18.25
C MET A 286 8.70 4.52 -17.46
N ARG A 287 8.41 4.31 -16.17
CA ARG A 287 9.24 3.51 -15.25
C ARG A 287 9.35 2.05 -15.66
N GLU A 288 8.23 1.48 -16.10
CA GLU A 288 8.07 0.09 -16.50
C GLU A 288 7.25 0.02 -17.81
N PRO A 289 7.14 -1.15 -18.44
CA PRO A 289 6.29 -1.31 -19.62
C PRO A 289 4.87 -0.77 -19.40
N VAL A 290 4.45 0.17 -20.23
CA VAL A 290 3.19 0.87 -20.09
C VAL A 290 2.13 0.26 -21.04
N PRO A 291 0.90 -0.05 -20.56
CA PRO A 291 -0.22 -0.38 -21.44
C PRO A 291 -0.64 0.82 -22.28
N ASP A 292 -1.04 0.60 -23.53
CA ASP A 292 -1.35 1.68 -24.48
C ASP A 292 -2.40 2.66 -23.95
N LEU A 293 -3.50 2.14 -23.37
CA LEU A 293 -4.56 2.96 -22.79
C LEU A 293 -4.06 3.90 -21.68
N VAL A 294 -3.12 3.40 -20.84
CA VAL A 294 -2.52 4.19 -19.76
C VAL A 294 -1.61 5.27 -20.33
N ALA A 295 -0.80 4.91 -21.35
CA ALA A 295 0.09 5.83 -22.04
C ALA A 295 -0.67 6.96 -22.73
N GLN A 296 -1.78 6.63 -23.43
CA GLN A 296 -2.64 7.58 -24.13
C GLN A 296 -3.38 8.51 -23.17
N GLU A 297 -3.95 7.98 -22.08
CA GLU A 297 -4.68 8.82 -21.10
C GLU A 297 -3.72 9.78 -20.36
N PHE A 298 -2.51 9.30 -20.02
CA PHE A 298 -1.45 10.17 -19.48
C PHE A 298 -1.08 11.27 -20.47
N LEU A 299 -0.75 10.90 -21.72
CA LEU A 299 -0.32 11.85 -22.74
C LEU A 299 -1.41 12.91 -23.02
N LYS A 300 -2.64 12.47 -23.17
CA LYS A 300 -3.80 13.35 -23.37
C LYS A 300 -3.93 14.39 -22.26
N SER A 301 -3.98 13.90 -20.99
CA SER A 301 -4.14 14.79 -19.84
C SER A 301 -2.97 15.74 -19.68
N PHE A 302 -1.74 15.26 -19.93
CA PHE A 302 -0.52 16.08 -19.86
C PHE A 302 -0.53 17.19 -20.92
N LEU A 303 -0.84 16.85 -22.16
CA LEU A 303 -0.86 17.83 -23.25
C LEU A 303 -1.99 18.87 -23.04
N GLU A 304 -3.17 18.45 -22.57
CA GLU A 304 -4.28 19.35 -22.23
C GLU A 304 -3.88 20.35 -21.12
N GLY A 305 -3.28 19.87 -20.02
CA GLY A 305 -2.86 20.74 -18.91
C GLY A 305 -1.71 21.66 -19.30
N PHE A 306 -0.64 21.10 -19.87
CA PHE A 306 0.57 21.84 -20.21
C PHE A 306 0.31 22.90 -21.30
N ALA A 307 -0.40 22.54 -22.40
CA ALA A 307 -0.79 23.49 -23.43
C ALA A 307 -1.87 24.48 -22.95
N GLY A 308 -2.65 24.10 -21.92
CA GLY A 308 -3.62 24.93 -21.23
C GLY A 308 -3.01 26.01 -20.33
N GLY A 309 -1.71 25.95 -20.05
CA GLY A 309 -0.95 26.93 -19.30
C GLY A 309 -0.58 26.50 -17.87
N GLU A 310 -0.80 25.26 -17.50
CA GLU A 310 -0.26 24.69 -16.26
C GLU A 310 1.27 24.62 -16.32
N SER A 311 1.94 24.67 -15.16
CA SER A 311 3.38 24.41 -15.13
C SER A 311 3.68 22.96 -15.52
N PHE A 312 4.86 22.72 -16.02
CA PHE A 312 5.28 21.38 -16.46
C PHE A 312 5.08 20.32 -15.35
N TYR A 313 5.48 20.66 -14.12
CA TYR A 313 5.38 19.72 -12.98
C TYR A 313 3.94 19.48 -12.55
N GLN A 314 3.10 20.52 -12.55
CA GLN A 314 1.68 20.38 -12.22
C GLN A 314 0.96 19.54 -13.28
N ALA A 315 1.20 19.82 -14.56
CA ALA A 315 0.61 19.06 -15.65
C ALA A 315 0.98 17.55 -15.60
N VAL A 316 2.23 17.22 -15.27
CA VAL A 316 2.64 15.82 -15.08
C VAL A 316 1.96 15.20 -13.86
N ARG A 317 1.91 15.92 -12.73
CA ARG A 317 1.27 15.43 -11.53
C ARG A 317 -0.21 15.13 -11.74
N ASP A 318 -0.96 16.11 -12.25
CA ASP A 318 -2.41 15.98 -12.45
C ASP A 318 -2.72 14.84 -13.43
N SER A 319 -1.91 14.70 -14.48
CA SER A 319 -2.04 13.61 -15.45
C SER A 319 -1.74 12.25 -14.83
N ARG A 320 -0.72 12.16 -13.99
CA ARG A 320 -0.38 10.94 -13.25
C ARG A 320 -1.47 10.57 -12.25
N GLU A 321 -2.03 11.54 -11.52
CA GLU A 321 -3.12 11.29 -10.56
C GLU A 321 -4.42 10.87 -11.24
N ARG A 322 -4.72 11.36 -12.44
CA ARG A 322 -5.88 10.91 -13.25
C ARG A 322 -5.82 9.43 -13.62
N LEU A 323 -4.61 8.85 -13.76
CA LEU A 323 -4.45 7.43 -14.02
C LEU A 323 -5.00 6.52 -12.90
N GLN A 324 -5.27 7.07 -11.71
CA GLN A 324 -5.93 6.34 -10.64
C GLN A 324 -7.30 5.78 -11.07
N GLY A 325 -7.99 6.46 -11.98
CA GLY A 325 -9.24 5.97 -12.57
C GLY A 325 -9.12 4.72 -13.44
N LEU A 326 -7.89 4.30 -13.76
CA LEU A 326 -7.59 3.10 -14.55
C LEU A 326 -6.97 1.96 -13.72
N GLU A 327 -6.69 2.18 -12.43
CA GLU A 327 -5.97 1.21 -11.59
C GLU A 327 -6.79 -0.05 -11.27
N ASP A 328 -8.11 -0.02 -11.46
CA ASP A 328 -8.96 -1.21 -11.40
C ASP A 328 -8.58 -2.26 -12.48
N LYS A 329 -8.13 -1.78 -13.66
CA LYS A 329 -7.71 -2.61 -14.78
C LYS A 329 -6.20 -2.72 -14.92
N PHE A 330 -5.48 -1.64 -14.60
CA PHE A 330 -4.04 -1.50 -14.74
C PHE A 330 -3.41 -1.09 -13.40
N PRO A 331 -3.18 -2.04 -12.48
CA PRO A 331 -2.61 -1.75 -11.18
C PRO A 331 -1.33 -0.93 -11.25
N CYS A 332 -1.18 0.04 -10.37
CA CYS A 332 -0.02 0.92 -10.30
C CYS A 332 0.20 1.78 -11.56
N ALA A 333 -0.85 2.08 -12.33
CA ALA A 333 -0.75 2.98 -13.49
C ALA A 333 -0.17 4.35 -13.10
N THR A 334 -0.53 4.86 -11.92
CA THR A 334 0.00 6.12 -11.35
C THR A 334 1.52 6.08 -11.07
N TRP A 335 2.16 4.90 -11.04
CA TRP A 335 3.60 4.77 -10.75
C TRP A 335 4.50 4.91 -11.98
N LEU A 336 3.92 4.86 -13.17
CA LEU A 336 4.65 4.71 -14.42
C LEU A 336 5.32 6.01 -14.90
N PRO A 337 4.64 7.17 -14.95
CA PRO A 337 5.26 8.41 -15.42
C PRO A 337 6.33 8.92 -14.44
N VAL A 338 7.49 9.30 -14.98
CA VAL A 338 8.62 9.84 -14.21
C VAL A 338 9.23 11.02 -14.96
N ILE A 339 9.48 12.10 -14.23
CA ILE A 339 10.23 13.26 -14.73
C ILE A 339 11.73 12.99 -14.51
N CYS A 340 12.54 13.21 -15.54
CA CYS A 340 13.99 13.31 -15.43
C CYS A 340 14.42 14.71 -15.88
N GLN A 341 15.24 15.40 -15.07
CA GLN A 341 15.57 16.81 -15.27
C GLN A 341 17.07 17.08 -15.13
N ASN A 342 17.60 17.99 -15.98
CA ASN A 342 18.87 18.63 -15.71
C ASN A 342 18.69 19.68 -14.61
N LEU A 343 19.45 19.56 -13.52
CA LEU A 343 19.32 20.38 -12.32
C LEU A 343 19.44 21.89 -12.58
N THR A 344 20.23 22.29 -13.59
CA THR A 344 20.48 23.71 -13.91
C THR A 344 19.42 24.37 -14.77
N GLN A 345 18.46 23.59 -15.24
CA GLN A 345 17.44 24.07 -16.17
C GLN A 345 16.10 24.24 -15.49
N VAL A 346 15.44 25.35 -15.79
CA VAL A 346 14.06 25.64 -15.35
C VAL A 346 13.12 25.07 -16.42
N PRO A 347 12.10 24.25 -16.04
CA PRO A 347 11.13 23.79 -17.00
C PRO A 347 10.36 24.97 -17.61
N PRO A 348 10.28 25.08 -18.95
CA PRO A 348 9.52 26.14 -19.57
C PRO A 348 8.01 25.88 -19.44
N SER A 349 7.22 26.94 -19.38
CA SER A 349 5.78 26.86 -19.64
C SER A 349 5.53 26.81 -21.15
N TRP A 350 4.34 26.32 -21.56
CA TRP A 350 3.94 26.33 -22.97
C TRP A 350 3.98 27.74 -23.58
N GLN A 351 3.61 28.75 -22.80
CA GLN A 351 3.61 30.16 -23.18
C GLN A 351 5.02 30.71 -23.39
N GLU A 352 6.00 30.26 -22.60
CA GLU A 352 7.40 30.65 -22.78
C GLU A 352 8.03 30.02 -24.02
N ILE A 353 7.65 28.80 -24.36
CA ILE A 353 8.06 28.15 -25.62
C ILE A 353 7.47 28.92 -26.81
N THR A 354 6.21 29.38 -26.74
CA THR A 354 5.54 30.14 -27.80
C THR A 354 5.88 31.63 -27.83
N GLY A 355 6.73 32.13 -26.94
CA GLY A 355 7.18 33.52 -26.95
C GLY A 355 6.16 34.58 -26.47
N LYS A 356 5.00 34.16 -25.96
CA LYS A 356 3.98 35.06 -25.40
C LYS A 356 4.12 35.18 -23.89
N VAL A 357 4.90 36.15 -23.42
CA VAL A 357 4.96 36.49 -22.00
C VAL A 357 4.29 37.84 -21.78
N GLU A 358 3.16 37.85 -21.13
CA GLU A 358 2.55 39.05 -20.53
C GLU A 358 2.89 39.05 -19.03
N LEU A 359 3.78 39.92 -18.62
CA LEU A 359 4.10 40.17 -17.21
C LEU A 359 2.96 40.94 -16.57
N GLN A 360 2.14 40.32 -15.71
CA GLN A 360 1.24 41.02 -14.81
C GLN A 360 1.82 41.11 -13.40
N PRO A 361 1.90 42.33 -12.82
CA PRO A 361 2.32 42.47 -11.43
C PRO A 361 1.19 42.12 -10.46
N PRO A 362 1.50 41.63 -9.25
CA PRO A 362 0.49 41.19 -8.30
C PRO A 362 -0.32 42.36 -7.73
N LYS A 363 -1.64 42.28 -7.80
CA LYS A 363 -2.54 43.18 -7.12
C LYS A 363 -2.70 42.83 -5.66
N LEU A 364 -2.20 43.69 -4.81
CA LEU A 364 -2.48 43.70 -3.36
C LEU A 364 -3.87 44.27 -3.11
N THR A 365 -4.77 43.51 -2.53
CA THR A 365 -6.02 43.97 -1.94
C THR A 365 -5.85 44.16 -0.43
N PRO A 366 -6.29 45.27 0.17
CA PRO A 366 -6.12 45.51 1.59
C PRO A 366 -7.14 44.73 2.44
N PRO A 367 -6.74 44.27 3.63
CA PRO A 367 -7.62 43.46 4.49
C PRO A 367 -8.61 44.35 5.27
N GLN A 368 -9.86 43.94 5.31
CA GLN A 368 -10.89 44.46 6.18
C GLN A 368 -10.74 43.95 7.62
N SER A 369 -10.83 44.85 8.58
CA SER A 369 -10.73 44.57 10.01
C SER A 369 -11.92 43.79 10.56
N ALA A 370 -11.65 42.65 11.25
CA ALA A 370 -12.64 41.84 11.95
C ALA A 370 -12.65 42.09 13.46
N PRO A 371 -13.82 42.04 14.14
CA PRO A 371 -13.96 42.23 15.57
C PRO A 371 -13.44 41.02 16.38
N PRO A 372 -13.14 41.16 17.68
CA PRO A 372 -12.50 40.14 18.51
C PRO A 372 -13.41 38.90 18.65
N PRO A 373 -12.84 37.68 18.66
CA PRO A 373 -13.60 36.46 18.69
C PRO A 373 -14.31 36.25 20.04
N LYS A 374 -15.63 36.08 19.95
CA LYS A 374 -16.47 35.68 21.08
C LYS A 374 -16.40 34.16 21.25
N PHE A 375 -16.64 33.61 22.44
CA PHE A 375 -16.75 32.16 22.71
C PHE A 375 -17.58 31.42 21.64
N ALA A 376 -18.60 32.08 21.08
CA ALA A 376 -19.40 31.60 19.96
C ALA A 376 -18.54 31.22 18.71
N VAL A 377 -17.42 31.86 18.47
CA VAL A 377 -16.51 31.55 17.34
C VAL A 377 -15.82 30.22 17.58
N ALA A 378 -15.31 29.96 18.80
CA ALA A 378 -14.68 28.71 19.14
C ALA A 378 -15.67 27.53 19.01
N LEU A 379 -16.94 27.75 19.39
CA LEU A 379 -18.02 26.76 19.27
C LEU A 379 -18.41 26.51 17.81
N LEU A 380 -18.54 27.57 17.00
CA LEU A 380 -18.85 27.44 15.58
C LEU A 380 -17.70 26.74 14.84
N SER A 381 -16.44 27.15 15.09
CA SER A 381 -15.26 26.50 14.51
C SER A 381 -15.20 25.01 14.88
N SER A 382 -15.59 24.63 16.12
CA SER A 382 -15.61 23.23 16.54
C SER A 382 -16.65 22.40 15.76
N VAL A 383 -17.82 22.96 15.48
CA VAL A 383 -18.87 22.30 14.68
C VAL A 383 -18.40 22.13 13.23
N VAL A 384 -17.85 23.21 12.63
CA VAL A 384 -17.38 23.18 11.24
C VAL A 384 -16.23 22.19 11.09
N MET A 385 -15.25 22.20 12.00
CA MET A 385 -14.13 21.26 11.99
C MET A 385 -14.60 19.82 12.17
N THR A 386 -15.52 19.57 13.08
CA THR A 386 -16.11 18.23 13.27
C THR A 386 -16.81 17.75 12.01
N ALA A 387 -17.61 18.61 11.36
CA ALA A 387 -18.29 18.28 10.11
C ALA A 387 -17.26 17.95 8.99
N LEU A 388 -16.18 18.73 8.89
CA LEU A 388 -15.09 18.48 7.93
C LEU A 388 -14.42 17.14 8.21
N ILE A 389 -14.00 16.88 9.45
CA ILE A 389 -13.33 15.62 9.83
C ILE A 389 -14.25 14.41 9.66
N CYS A 390 -15.54 14.53 10.00
CA CYS A 390 -16.52 13.49 9.73
C CYS A 390 -16.73 13.26 8.23
N GLY A 391 -16.66 14.32 7.40
CA GLY A 391 -16.66 14.23 5.94
C GLY A 391 -15.44 13.46 5.41
N LEU A 392 -14.23 13.85 5.81
CA LEU A 392 -12.99 13.15 5.44
C LEU A 392 -13.02 11.67 5.85
N ARG A 393 -13.54 11.38 7.04
CA ARG A 393 -13.73 10.02 7.52
C ARG A 393 -14.74 9.26 6.68
N PHE A 394 -15.87 9.88 6.32
CA PHE A 394 -16.92 9.25 5.50
C PHE A 394 -16.40 8.81 4.12
N PHE A 395 -15.48 9.56 3.53
CA PHE A 395 -14.79 9.21 2.29
C PHE A 395 -13.60 8.23 2.47
N GLY A 396 -13.39 7.72 3.69
CA GLY A 396 -12.35 6.73 3.96
C GLY A 396 -10.92 7.28 4.06
N LEU A 397 -10.70 8.60 3.91
CA LEU A 397 -9.37 9.22 3.90
C LEU A 397 -8.60 9.04 5.22
N LEU A 398 -9.29 8.80 6.32
CA LEU A 398 -8.68 8.60 7.65
C LEU A 398 -8.57 7.11 8.04
N GLN A 399 -9.07 6.18 7.21
CA GLN A 399 -9.14 4.76 7.55
C GLN A 399 -7.77 4.16 7.82
N THR A 400 -6.80 4.35 6.92
CA THR A 400 -5.45 3.79 7.06
C THR A 400 -4.78 4.26 8.36
N SER A 401 -4.85 5.55 8.65
CA SER A 401 -4.25 6.11 9.88
C SER A 401 -4.95 5.61 11.14
N GLU A 402 -6.27 5.41 11.10
CA GLU A 402 -7.05 4.87 12.22
C GLU A 402 -6.73 3.40 12.47
N LEU A 403 -6.55 2.59 11.41
CA LEU A 403 -6.12 1.20 11.52
C LEU A 403 -4.69 1.09 12.07
N GLN A 404 -3.77 1.96 11.65
CA GLN A 404 -2.42 2.01 12.20
C GLN A 404 -2.42 2.39 13.69
N ALA A 405 -3.26 3.35 14.10
CA ALA A 405 -3.42 3.72 15.50
C ALA A 405 -3.99 2.55 16.32
N PHE A 406 -4.96 1.83 15.78
CA PHE A 406 -5.49 0.60 16.38
C PHE A 406 -4.40 -0.45 16.61
N ASP A 407 -3.57 -0.71 15.60
CA ASP A 407 -2.48 -1.68 15.70
C ASP A 407 -1.42 -1.27 16.73
N GLN A 408 -1.08 0.03 16.78
CA GLN A 408 -0.16 0.53 17.81
C GLN A 408 -0.71 0.28 19.22
N MET A 409 -2.00 0.55 19.44
CA MET A 409 -2.64 0.27 20.71
C MET A 409 -2.67 -1.25 21.00
N MET A 410 -2.93 -2.09 19.99
CA MET A 410 -2.89 -3.56 20.15
C MET A 410 -1.50 -4.05 20.56
N ARG A 411 -0.42 -3.49 20.00
CA ARG A 411 0.98 -3.83 20.37
C ARG A 411 1.35 -3.41 21.79
N LEU A 412 0.73 -2.36 22.32
CA LEU A 412 0.97 -1.92 23.68
C LEU A 412 0.22 -2.76 24.73
N ARG A 413 -0.84 -3.48 24.34
CA ARG A 413 -1.66 -4.29 25.26
C ARG A 413 -0.85 -5.32 26.07
N PRO A 414 0.11 -6.09 25.50
CA PRO A 414 0.86 -7.08 26.27
C PRO A 414 1.68 -6.49 27.42
N PHE A 415 2.03 -5.19 27.36
CA PHE A 415 2.77 -4.53 28.44
C PHE A 415 1.90 -4.20 29.65
N ILE A 416 0.58 -4.13 29.47
CA ILE A 416 -0.38 -3.78 30.54
C ILE A 416 -1.26 -4.98 30.89
N LEU A 417 -1.73 -5.72 29.89
CA LEU A 417 -2.63 -6.87 30.05
C LEU A 417 -1.86 -8.18 29.80
N HIS A 418 -1.45 -8.83 30.89
CA HIS A 418 -0.75 -10.11 30.83
C HIS A 418 -1.76 -11.25 30.78
N GLU A 419 -2.18 -11.65 29.57
CA GLU A 419 -3.01 -12.83 29.38
C GLU A 419 -2.12 -14.09 29.31
N ILE A 420 -2.55 -15.16 29.95
CA ILE A 420 -1.90 -16.47 29.86
C ILE A 420 -2.27 -17.17 28.55
N PRO A 421 -1.43 -18.11 28.03
CA PRO A 421 -1.82 -18.98 26.92
C PRO A 421 -3.17 -19.65 27.18
N ASP A 422 -3.97 -19.88 26.13
CA ASP A 422 -5.26 -20.53 26.30
C ASP A 422 -5.09 -22.01 26.66
N PRO A 423 -5.46 -22.44 27.87
CA PRO A 423 -5.20 -23.81 28.35
C PRO A 423 -6.07 -24.85 27.63
N ARG A 424 -7.08 -24.42 26.86
CA ARG A 424 -7.98 -25.30 26.10
C ARG A 424 -7.41 -25.71 24.75
N LEU A 425 -6.30 -25.07 24.32
CA LEU A 425 -5.68 -25.30 23.02
C LEU A 425 -4.33 -26.01 23.19
N LEU A 426 -4.02 -26.87 22.23
CA LEU A 426 -2.69 -27.43 22.01
C LEU A 426 -2.37 -27.29 20.52
N LEU A 427 -1.20 -26.76 20.19
CA LEU A 427 -0.74 -26.62 18.82
C LEU A 427 0.28 -27.72 18.51
N VAL A 428 0.01 -28.53 17.50
CA VAL A 428 0.96 -29.45 16.87
C VAL A 428 1.55 -28.72 15.68
N ALA A 429 2.71 -28.10 15.93
CA ALA A 429 3.42 -27.30 14.95
C ALA A 429 4.36 -28.20 14.13
N ILE A 430 4.11 -28.33 12.83
CA ILE A 430 4.96 -29.07 11.90
C ILE A 430 6.03 -28.10 11.39
N ASP A 431 7.26 -28.30 11.84
CA ASP A 431 8.40 -27.46 11.47
C ASP A 431 9.26 -28.10 10.36
N ASP A 432 10.32 -27.40 9.94
CA ASP A 432 11.25 -27.88 8.92
C ASP A 432 11.94 -29.18 9.33
N GLU A 433 12.25 -29.37 10.64
CA GLU A 433 12.88 -30.57 11.15
C GLU A 433 11.95 -31.81 11.11
N ASP A 434 10.64 -31.59 11.37
CA ASP A 434 9.61 -32.62 11.23
C ASP A 434 9.46 -33.07 9.76
N ILE A 435 9.51 -32.13 8.81
CA ILE A 435 9.44 -32.44 7.38
C ILE A 435 10.67 -33.22 6.94
N ASP A 436 11.85 -32.80 7.34
CA ASP A 436 13.11 -33.49 7.05
C ASP A 436 13.20 -34.86 7.73
N ALA A 437 12.63 -35.02 8.90
CA ALA A 437 12.57 -36.32 9.59
C ALA A 437 11.69 -37.31 8.78
N GLN A 438 10.57 -36.88 8.25
CA GLN A 438 9.70 -37.67 7.36
C GLN A 438 10.47 -38.10 6.09
N ARG A 439 11.19 -37.15 5.45
CA ARG A 439 12.03 -37.45 4.26
C ARG A 439 13.12 -38.50 4.56
N ARG A 440 13.82 -38.33 5.69
CA ARG A 440 14.84 -39.31 6.13
C ARG A 440 14.26 -40.69 6.39
N ASN A 441 12.99 -40.76 6.79
CA ASN A 441 12.29 -42.02 7.02
C ASN A 441 11.69 -42.62 5.73
N GLY A 442 12.00 -42.06 4.57
CA GLY A 442 11.49 -42.52 3.27
C GLY A 442 10.00 -42.33 3.10
N GLU A 443 9.40 -41.37 3.80
CA GLU A 443 7.99 -41.04 3.65
C GLU A 443 7.80 -40.06 2.48
N ASP A 444 6.70 -40.22 1.72
CA ASP A 444 6.38 -39.29 0.63
C ASP A 444 5.85 -37.96 1.16
N VAL A 445 6.68 -36.94 1.04
CA VAL A 445 6.36 -35.55 1.37
C VAL A 445 6.47 -34.64 0.14
N ASN A 446 6.48 -35.17 -1.08
CA ASN A 446 6.55 -34.38 -2.30
C ASN A 446 5.30 -33.50 -2.46
N GLY A 447 5.49 -32.17 -2.33
CA GLY A 447 4.39 -31.19 -2.34
C GLY A 447 3.44 -31.28 -1.13
N LYS A 448 3.83 -32.00 -0.07
CA LYS A 448 3.07 -32.19 1.16
C LYS A 448 3.97 -31.86 2.37
N SER A 449 3.46 -31.18 3.36
CA SER A 449 4.20 -30.96 4.64
C SER A 449 4.01 -32.10 5.64
N LEU A 450 3.04 -32.97 5.43
CA LEU A 450 2.71 -34.12 6.28
C LEU A 450 2.34 -35.32 5.42
N SER A 451 3.12 -36.42 5.56
CA SER A 451 2.87 -37.67 4.86
C SER A 451 1.63 -38.38 5.40
N ASP A 452 0.98 -39.20 4.58
CA ASP A 452 -0.16 -40.01 4.98
C ASP A 452 0.20 -40.97 6.14
N LYS A 453 1.43 -41.51 6.14
CA LYS A 453 1.92 -42.42 7.18
C LYS A 453 2.08 -41.69 8.51
N SER A 454 2.68 -40.53 8.52
CA SER A 454 2.85 -39.70 9.74
C SER A 454 1.51 -39.17 10.23
N LEU A 455 0.61 -38.72 9.34
CA LEU A 455 -0.74 -38.29 9.71
C LEU A 455 -1.54 -39.42 10.36
N ASN A 456 -1.51 -40.64 9.76
CA ASN A 456 -2.22 -41.78 10.34
C ASN A 456 -1.75 -42.11 11.74
N LYS A 457 -0.42 -42.16 11.98
CA LYS A 457 0.17 -42.38 13.30
C LYS A 457 -0.17 -41.26 14.28
N LEU A 458 -0.16 -40.01 13.83
CA LEU A 458 -0.49 -38.86 14.66
C LEU A 458 -1.95 -38.95 15.13
N LEU A 459 -2.90 -39.16 14.21
CA LEU A 459 -4.31 -39.31 14.55
C LEU A 459 -4.58 -40.50 15.47
N GLU A 460 -3.92 -41.62 15.24
CA GLU A 460 -4.00 -42.80 16.11
C GLU A 460 -3.59 -42.48 17.58
N LYS A 461 -2.47 -41.79 17.74
CA LYS A 461 -2.01 -41.38 19.09
C LYS A 461 -2.91 -40.36 19.73
N LEU A 462 -3.38 -39.33 18.96
CA LEU A 462 -4.29 -38.32 19.48
C LEU A 462 -5.61 -38.93 19.97
N GLN A 463 -6.18 -39.90 19.22
CA GLN A 463 -7.39 -40.61 19.62
C GLN A 463 -7.27 -41.33 20.96
N GLN A 464 -6.08 -41.93 21.27
CA GLN A 464 -5.82 -42.59 22.53
C GLN A 464 -5.96 -41.64 23.73
N TYR A 465 -5.60 -40.36 23.54
CA TYR A 465 -5.60 -39.35 24.61
C TYR A 465 -6.90 -38.54 24.69
N LYS A 466 -7.89 -38.83 23.85
CA LYS A 466 -9.26 -38.28 23.86
C LYS A 466 -9.29 -36.73 23.88
N PRO A 467 -8.74 -36.06 22.85
CA PRO A 467 -8.97 -34.62 22.69
C PRO A 467 -10.44 -34.33 22.45
N GLN A 468 -10.88 -33.13 22.84
CA GLN A 468 -12.25 -32.68 22.65
C GLN A 468 -12.57 -32.42 21.16
N ALA A 469 -11.63 -31.84 20.45
CA ALA A 469 -11.66 -31.65 19.00
C ALA A 469 -10.25 -31.72 18.42
N ILE A 470 -10.15 -32.13 17.15
CA ILE A 470 -8.91 -32.14 16.38
C ILE A 470 -9.14 -31.26 15.15
N GLY A 471 -8.35 -30.24 14.96
CA GLY A 471 -8.35 -29.41 13.77
C GLY A 471 -7.18 -29.74 12.86
N LEU A 472 -7.45 -30.14 11.64
CA LEU A 472 -6.43 -30.38 10.64
C LEU A 472 -6.35 -29.16 9.70
N ASP A 473 -5.45 -28.22 9.99
CA ASP A 473 -5.20 -27.01 9.22
C ASP A 473 -4.20 -27.27 8.10
N LEU A 474 -4.55 -28.24 7.25
CA LEU A 474 -3.75 -28.69 6.11
C LEU A 474 -4.68 -28.96 4.93
N TYR A 475 -4.39 -28.39 3.78
CA TYR A 475 -5.14 -28.69 2.56
C TYR A 475 -4.84 -30.09 2.05
N ARG A 476 -5.90 -30.86 1.83
CA ARG A 476 -5.85 -32.23 1.32
C ARG A 476 -6.98 -32.48 0.32
N ASP A 477 -6.83 -31.88 -0.83
CA ASP A 477 -7.78 -32.05 -1.96
C ASP A 477 -7.57 -33.33 -2.77
N PHE A 478 -6.85 -34.30 -2.22
CA PHE A 478 -6.52 -35.59 -2.78
C PHE A 478 -6.88 -36.73 -1.82
N LYS A 479 -7.10 -37.90 -2.37
CA LYS A 479 -7.43 -39.11 -1.60
C LYS A 479 -6.25 -39.62 -0.81
N ALA A 480 -6.52 -40.12 0.41
CA ALA A 480 -5.51 -40.80 1.22
C ALA A 480 -5.06 -42.11 0.52
N GLU A 481 -3.75 -42.32 0.50
CA GLU A 481 -3.13 -43.52 -0.09
C GLU A 481 -3.27 -44.76 0.81
N LEU A 482 -3.37 -44.50 2.15
CA LEU A 482 -3.47 -45.60 3.12
C LEU A 482 -4.94 -45.86 3.48
N PRO A 483 -5.45 -47.12 3.31
CA PRO A 483 -6.82 -47.48 3.68
C PRO A 483 -7.17 -47.20 5.14
N ASP A 484 -6.18 -47.39 6.07
CA ASP A 484 -6.35 -47.13 7.50
C ASP A 484 -6.56 -45.61 7.75
N LEU A 485 -5.82 -44.75 7.03
CA LEU A 485 -6.01 -43.30 7.12
C LEU A 485 -7.37 -42.88 6.57
N THR A 486 -7.79 -43.43 5.41
CA THR A 486 -9.13 -43.21 4.84
C THR A 486 -10.22 -43.52 5.86
N THR A 487 -10.14 -44.67 6.52
CA THR A 487 -11.10 -45.12 7.54
C THR A 487 -11.06 -44.13 8.75
N ARG A 488 -9.87 -43.75 9.19
CA ARG A 488 -9.68 -42.89 10.35
C ARG A 488 -10.19 -41.46 10.09
N LEU A 489 -9.90 -40.88 8.94
CA LEU A 489 -10.42 -39.56 8.56
C LEU A 489 -11.96 -39.56 8.47
N ASN A 490 -12.54 -40.64 7.98
CA ASN A 490 -14.01 -40.77 7.88
C ASN A 490 -14.66 -41.00 9.23
N GLN A 491 -14.10 -41.83 10.11
CA GLN A 491 -14.76 -42.25 11.36
C GLN A 491 -14.45 -41.37 12.58
N THR A 492 -13.42 -40.51 12.52
CA THR A 492 -13.07 -39.64 13.67
C THR A 492 -14.05 -38.47 13.79
N GLU A 493 -15.11 -38.63 14.57
CA GLU A 493 -16.19 -37.65 14.69
C GLU A 493 -15.77 -36.25 15.14
N ASN A 494 -14.73 -36.16 16.00
CA ASN A 494 -14.22 -34.88 16.51
C ASN A 494 -13.10 -34.26 15.66
N LEU A 495 -12.82 -34.82 14.47
CA LEU A 495 -11.89 -34.28 13.50
C LEU A 495 -12.60 -33.30 12.56
N ILE A 496 -12.06 -32.08 12.46
CA ILE A 496 -12.50 -31.02 11.53
C ILE A 496 -11.39 -30.80 10.49
N GLY A 497 -11.74 -30.87 9.21
CA GLY A 497 -10.84 -30.56 8.09
C GLY A 497 -11.11 -29.18 7.48
N VAL A 498 -10.16 -28.72 6.69
CA VAL A 498 -10.24 -27.41 6.02
C VAL A 498 -10.51 -27.55 4.53
N CYS A 499 -11.19 -26.56 3.98
CA CYS A 499 -11.25 -26.23 2.56
C CYS A 499 -11.13 -24.73 2.36
N LYS A 500 -10.91 -24.28 1.14
CA LYS A 500 -10.85 -22.85 0.80
C LYS A 500 -11.92 -22.51 -0.22
N ASN A 501 -12.63 -21.42 0.00
CA ASN A 501 -13.67 -20.97 -0.92
C ASN A 501 -13.05 -20.43 -2.22
N SER A 502 -13.81 -20.63 -3.33
CA SER A 502 -13.59 -19.87 -4.55
C SER A 502 -14.23 -18.51 -4.38
N ASP A 503 -13.56 -17.46 -4.81
CA ASP A 503 -14.18 -16.15 -4.86
C ASP A 503 -14.72 -15.90 -6.26
N ALA A 504 -16.03 -15.61 -6.38
CA ALA A 504 -16.66 -15.36 -7.67
C ALA A 504 -16.18 -14.04 -8.31
N ALA A 505 -15.73 -13.09 -7.49
CA ALA A 505 -15.15 -11.84 -7.95
C ALA A 505 -13.68 -11.97 -8.35
N THR A 506 -13.01 -13.04 -7.88
CA THR A 506 -11.62 -13.35 -8.21
C THR A 506 -11.54 -14.78 -8.69
N PRO A 507 -10.87 -15.11 -9.82
CA PRO A 507 -10.74 -16.48 -10.30
C PRO A 507 -9.77 -17.33 -9.45
N VAL A 508 -9.67 -17.05 -8.15
CA VAL A 508 -8.98 -17.94 -7.22
C VAL A 508 -9.82 -19.21 -7.11
N LYS A 509 -9.36 -20.26 -7.76
CA LYS A 509 -9.95 -21.59 -7.54
C LYS A 509 -9.82 -21.89 -6.06
N GLY A 510 -10.94 -22.14 -5.40
CA GLY A 510 -10.94 -22.68 -4.06
C GLY A 510 -10.17 -24.00 -3.98
N ILE A 511 -9.88 -24.45 -2.78
CA ILE A 511 -9.27 -25.74 -2.53
C ILE A 511 -10.35 -26.68 -2.02
N ALA A 512 -10.52 -27.81 -2.70
CA ALA A 512 -11.50 -28.82 -2.33
C ALA A 512 -11.20 -29.41 -0.93
N PRO A 513 -12.23 -29.82 -0.19
CA PRO A 513 -12.03 -30.49 1.09
C PRO A 513 -11.41 -31.89 0.92
N PRO A 514 -10.84 -32.45 2.01
CA PRO A 514 -10.42 -33.85 2.03
C PRO A 514 -11.60 -34.76 1.67
N PRO A 515 -11.48 -35.63 0.66
CA PRO A 515 -12.59 -36.46 0.18
C PRO A 515 -13.19 -37.43 1.22
N GLU A 516 -12.40 -37.76 2.25
CA GLU A 516 -12.78 -38.71 3.31
C GLU A 516 -13.53 -38.03 4.46
N ILE A 517 -13.48 -36.71 4.59
CA ILE A 517 -14.12 -35.99 5.71
C ILE A 517 -15.51 -35.54 5.29
N PRO A 518 -16.58 -35.95 5.99
CA PRO A 518 -17.94 -35.51 5.71
C PRO A 518 -18.14 -33.99 5.81
N GLU A 519 -19.10 -33.48 5.04
CA GLU A 519 -19.39 -32.05 4.91
C GLU A 519 -19.64 -31.32 6.25
N GLU A 520 -20.28 -32.01 7.20
CA GLU A 520 -20.59 -31.49 8.53
C GLU A 520 -19.34 -31.25 9.40
N ARG A 521 -18.22 -31.84 9.01
CA ARG A 521 -16.93 -31.73 9.67
C ARG A 521 -15.91 -30.90 8.88
N LEU A 522 -16.41 -30.05 8.02
CA LEU A 522 -15.57 -29.12 7.26
C LEU A 522 -15.73 -27.69 7.77
N GLY A 523 -14.64 -26.95 7.74
CA GLY A 523 -14.62 -25.51 7.92
C GLY A 523 -13.80 -24.84 6.83
N PHE A 524 -14.21 -23.64 6.40
CA PHE A 524 -13.39 -22.87 5.50
C PHE A 524 -12.24 -22.19 6.28
N SER A 525 -11.06 -22.13 5.66
CA SER A 525 -9.86 -21.52 6.27
C SER A 525 -9.53 -20.13 5.73
N ASP A 526 -10.48 -19.49 5.07
CA ASP A 526 -10.30 -18.19 4.47
C ASP A 526 -10.11 -17.11 5.55
N PHE A 527 -9.06 -16.29 5.41
CA PHE A 527 -8.84 -15.11 6.22
C PHE A 527 -9.24 -13.85 5.46
N ILE A 528 -9.92 -12.94 6.15
CA ILE A 528 -10.16 -11.59 5.65
C ILE A 528 -9.03 -10.69 6.15
N HIS A 529 -8.23 -10.19 5.23
CA HIS A 529 -7.23 -9.16 5.50
C HIS A 529 -7.75 -7.80 5.04
N ASP A 530 -7.26 -6.76 5.69
CA ASP A 530 -7.52 -5.39 5.29
C ASP A 530 -6.62 -5.00 4.08
N PRO A 531 -6.84 -3.85 3.43
CA PRO A 531 -6.04 -3.43 2.27
C PRO A 531 -4.54 -3.36 2.53
N ASP A 532 -4.11 -3.22 3.78
CA ASP A 532 -2.70 -3.26 4.19
C ASP A 532 -2.16 -4.69 4.46
N GLY A 533 -2.94 -5.72 4.13
CA GLY A 533 -2.59 -7.13 4.30
C GLY A 533 -2.71 -7.66 5.73
N VAL A 534 -3.18 -6.85 6.68
CA VAL A 534 -3.27 -7.22 8.10
C VAL A 534 -4.61 -7.88 8.42
N VAL A 535 -4.56 -9.03 9.10
CA VAL A 535 -5.75 -9.75 9.56
C VAL A 535 -6.25 -9.14 10.88
N ARG A 536 -7.29 -8.28 10.79
CA ARG A 536 -7.95 -7.66 11.97
C ARG A 536 -9.38 -8.13 12.16
N ARG A 537 -9.91 -8.91 11.22
CA ARG A 537 -11.28 -9.38 11.19
C ARG A 537 -11.33 -10.90 11.20
N HIS A 538 -12.36 -11.44 11.84
CA HIS A 538 -12.65 -12.87 11.87
C HIS A 538 -13.96 -13.12 11.14
N LEU A 539 -13.92 -13.87 10.06
CA LEU A 539 -15.09 -14.35 9.34
C LEU A 539 -15.58 -15.62 10.00
N LEU A 540 -16.76 -15.59 10.61
CA LEU A 540 -17.33 -16.71 11.36
C LEU A 540 -18.12 -17.66 10.47
N PHE A 541 -18.85 -17.10 9.52
CA PHE A 541 -19.71 -17.83 8.57
C PHE A 541 -19.92 -17.00 7.31
N MET A 542 -20.22 -17.69 6.21
CA MET A 542 -20.56 -17.07 4.94
C MET A 542 -21.56 -17.93 4.18
N ASN A 543 -22.26 -17.31 3.23
CA ASN A 543 -23.08 -18.05 2.30
C ASN A 543 -22.18 -18.86 1.33
N GLN A 544 -22.62 -20.07 1.02
CA GLN A 544 -21.90 -20.92 0.07
C GLN A 544 -21.96 -20.32 -1.33
N GLU A 545 -20.81 -20.19 -1.98
CA GLU A 545 -20.71 -19.81 -3.39
C GLU A 545 -21.08 -21.02 -4.26
N PRO A 546 -22.03 -20.90 -5.22
CA PRO A 546 -22.48 -22.02 -6.02
C PRO A 546 -21.39 -22.71 -6.83
N VAL A 547 -20.30 -21.98 -7.14
CA VAL A 547 -19.18 -22.45 -7.97
C VAL A 547 -18.03 -23.01 -7.12
N SER A 548 -18.07 -22.82 -5.80
CA SER A 548 -17.00 -23.25 -4.89
C SER A 548 -17.04 -24.76 -4.67
N SER A 549 -15.86 -25.40 -4.69
CA SER A 549 -15.69 -26.77 -4.24
C SER A 549 -15.75 -26.94 -2.72
N CYS A 550 -15.55 -25.83 -1.97
CA CYS A 550 -15.70 -25.77 -0.52
C CYS A 550 -17.15 -25.37 -0.18
N ARG A 551 -17.89 -26.27 0.44
CA ARG A 551 -19.28 -26.04 0.84
C ARG A 551 -19.44 -25.77 2.32
N ALA A 552 -18.37 -25.51 3.04
CA ALA A 552 -18.42 -25.17 4.46
C ALA A 552 -19.11 -23.81 4.67
N THR A 553 -20.14 -23.79 5.49
CA THR A 553 -20.86 -22.54 5.88
C THR A 553 -20.12 -21.77 6.98
N TYR A 554 -19.42 -22.49 7.88
CA TYR A 554 -18.72 -21.92 9.02
C TYR A 554 -17.20 -22.00 8.84
N ALA A 555 -16.50 -21.01 9.42
CA ALA A 555 -15.05 -21.02 9.48
C ALA A 555 -14.54 -22.24 10.26
N PHE A 556 -13.35 -22.70 9.92
CA PHE A 556 -12.65 -23.77 10.61
C PHE A 556 -12.49 -23.50 12.13
N SER A 557 -12.09 -22.29 12.49
CA SER A 557 -12.03 -21.83 13.88
C SER A 557 -13.38 -21.88 14.59
N ALA A 558 -14.46 -21.50 13.89
CA ALA A 558 -15.81 -21.53 14.44
C ALA A 558 -16.30 -22.96 14.67
N GLN A 559 -16.09 -23.87 13.70
CA GLN A 559 -16.45 -25.30 13.81
C GLN A 559 -15.76 -25.96 15.02
N LEU A 560 -14.47 -25.70 15.22
CA LEU A 560 -13.73 -26.23 16.36
C LEU A 560 -14.24 -25.68 17.70
N ALA A 561 -14.54 -24.38 17.76
CA ALA A 561 -15.12 -23.76 18.94
C ALA A 561 -16.53 -24.34 19.24
N PHE A 562 -17.38 -24.53 18.22
CA PHE A 562 -18.72 -25.11 18.38
C PHE A 562 -18.65 -26.56 18.89
N ARG A 563 -17.73 -27.36 18.31
CA ARG A 563 -17.53 -28.75 18.75
C ARG A 563 -17.11 -28.80 20.22
N TYR A 564 -16.17 -27.95 20.61
CA TYR A 564 -15.73 -27.86 22.01
C TYR A 564 -16.88 -27.41 22.95
N LEU A 565 -17.60 -26.35 22.58
CA LEU A 565 -18.69 -25.80 23.40
C LEU A 565 -19.86 -26.77 23.53
N LEU A 566 -20.20 -27.49 22.46
CA LEU A 566 -21.24 -28.51 22.48
C LEU A 566 -20.86 -29.62 23.44
N ALA A 567 -19.67 -30.15 23.35
CA ALA A 567 -19.25 -31.28 24.17
C ALA A 567 -18.97 -30.89 25.62
N ALA A 568 -18.39 -29.72 25.89
CA ALA A 568 -18.07 -29.27 27.27
C ALA A 568 -19.25 -28.64 28.02
N LYS A 569 -20.22 -28.03 27.33
CA LYS A 569 -21.31 -27.23 27.92
C LYS A 569 -22.69 -27.44 27.31
N GLY A 570 -22.81 -28.26 26.26
CA GLY A 570 -24.07 -28.45 25.54
C GLY A 570 -24.54 -27.21 24.74
N ILE A 571 -23.64 -26.26 24.49
CA ILE A 571 -23.95 -25.01 23.78
C ILE A 571 -23.89 -25.26 22.26
N GLN A 572 -25.00 -24.94 21.59
CA GLN A 572 -25.10 -25.00 20.10
C GLN A 572 -25.13 -23.59 19.51
N PRO A 573 -24.57 -23.40 18.31
CA PRO A 573 -24.68 -22.14 17.61
C PRO A 573 -26.09 -21.84 17.16
N LYS A 574 -26.50 -20.57 17.30
CA LYS A 574 -27.77 -20.03 16.82
C LYS A 574 -27.51 -18.71 16.10
N LEU A 575 -28.39 -18.32 15.21
CA LEU A 575 -28.43 -16.98 14.65
C LEU A 575 -29.57 -16.19 15.25
N THR A 576 -29.29 -14.95 15.65
CA THR A 576 -30.33 -14.01 16.10
C THR A 576 -31.22 -13.58 14.94
N SER A 577 -32.32 -12.91 15.21
CA SER A 577 -33.20 -12.33 14.18
C SER A 577 -32.48 -11.27 13.31
N GLN A 578 -31.40 -10.70 13.82
CA GLN A 578 -30.53 -9.75 13.09
C GLN A 578 -29.42 -10.44 12.30
N GLY A 579 -29.31 -11.77 12.40
CA GLY A 579 -28.31 -12.57 11.73
C GLY A 579 -26.94 -12.61 12.42
N ASP A 580 -26.84 -12.17 13.68
CA ASP A 580 -25.62 -12.30 14.49
C ASP A 580 -25.49 -13.72 15.04
N LEU A 581 -24.25 -14.19 15.18
CA LEU A 581 -24.00 -15.48 15.84
C LEU A 581 -24.24 -15.35 17.35
N GLU A 582 -24.99 -16.29 17.90
CA GLU A 582 -25.25 -16.44 19.35
C GLU A 582 -24.70 -17.79 19.83
N LEU A 583 -23.85 -17.77 20.86
CA LEU A 583 -23.32 -18.94 21.55
C LEU A 583 -23.64 -18.85 23.04
N GLY A 584 -24.61 -19.64 23.48
CA GLY A 584 -25.14 -19.53 24.86
C GLY A 584 -25.77 -18.15 25.11
N ASN A 585 -25.18 -17.37 26.01
CA ASN A 585 -25.64 -16.01 26.32
C ASN A 585 -24.80 -14.91 25.65
N THR A 586 -23.87 -15.29 24.76
CA THR A 586 -22.94 -14.35 24.11
C THR A 586 -23.35 -14.14 22.66
N ILE A 587 -23.62 -12.88 22.31
CA ILE A 587 -23.92 -12.46 20.94
C ILE A 587 -22.64 -11.86 20.33
N PHE A 588 -22.31 -12.29 19.12
CA PHE A 588 -21.17 -11.82 18.32
C PHE A 588 -21.69 -10.85 17.24
N PRO A 589 -21.71 -9.52 17.51
CA PRO A 589 -22.28 -8.54 16.60
C PRO A 589 -21.45 -8.43 15.34
N ARG A 590 -22.11 -8.54 14.18
CA ARG A 590 -21.47 -8.42 12.88
C ARG A 590 -21.04 -6.98 12.59
N LEU A 591 -19.91 -6.86 11.90
CA LEU A 591 -19.48 -5.59 11.32
C LEU A 591 -20.42 -5.20 10.16
N SER A 592 -20.68 -3.92 10.04
CA SER A 592 -21.28 -3.32 8.83
C SER A 592 -20.18 -2.73 7.95
N SER A 593 -20.51 -2.34 6.72
CA SER A 593 -19.58 -1.69 5.80
C SER A 593 -18.93 -0.43 6.38
N ARG A 594 -19.56 0.19 7.39
CA ARG A 594 -19.06 1.35 8.13
C ARG A 594 -19.11 1.07 9.62
N SER A 595 -18.03 0.55 10.17
CA SER A 595 -17.92 0.17 11.58
C SER A 595 -16.60 0.66 12.15
N GLY A 596 -16.62 1.56 13.12
CA GLY A 596 -15.41 2.11 13.74
C GLY A 596 -14.53 2.82 12.73
N GLY A 597 -13.24 2.43 12.63
CA GLY A 597 -12.31 2.98 11.67
C GLY A 597 -12.59 2.61 10.21
N TYR A 598 -13.39 1.59 9.96
CA TYR A 598 -13.70 1.11 8.61
C TYR A 598 -14.75 1.98 7.90
N GLN A 599 -14.50 2.25 6.62
CA GLN A 599 -15.39 3.01 5.73
C GLN A 599 -15.48 2.30 4.37
N GLY A 600 -16.63 1.70 4.10
CA GLY A 600 -16.90 1.04 2.81
C GLY A 600 -16.26 -0.35 2.62
N ILE A 601 -15.99 -1.08 3.72
CA ILE A 601 -15.49 -2.46 3.60
C ILE A 601 -16.57 -3.42 3.11
N ASP A 602 -16.16 -4.49 2.46
CA ASP A 602 -17.01 -5.65 2.25
C ASP A 602 -17.31 -6.30 3.61
N ALA A 603 -18.57 -6.25 4.03
CA ALA A 603 -19.07 -6.81 5.26
C ALA A 603 -19.94 -8.06 5.05
N ASN A 604 -19.82 -8.72 3.90
CA ASN A 604 -20.55 -9.95 3.60
C ASN A 604 -20.16 -11.06 4.58
N GLY A 605 -21.13 -11.92 4.90
CA GLY A 605 -20.96 -12.97 5.91
C GLY A 605 -20.99 -12.47 7.36
N GLY A 606 -20.61 -13.31 8.27
CA GLY A 606 -20.54 -13.02 9.71
C GLY A 606 -19.15 -12.55 10.12
N GLN A 607 -18.79 -11.30 9.86
CA GLN A 607 -17.48 -10.74 10.21
C GLN A 607 -17.52 -10.02 11.55
N ILE A 608 -16.53 -10.26 12.40
CA ILE A 608 -16.33 -9.54 13.68
C ILE A 608 -14.89 -9.03 13.79
N LEU A 609 -14.63 -8.07 14.67
CA LEU A 609 -13.26 -7.67 15.01
C LEU A 609 -12.53 -8.80 15.73
N LEU A 610 -11.29 -9.10 15.31
CA LEU A 610 -10.47 -10.11 15.95
C LEU A 610 -9.75 -9.53 17.17
N ASN A 611 -10.15 -9.99 18.34
CA ASN A 611 -9.50 -9.63 19.60
C ASN A 611 -8.38 -10.62 19.92
N TYR A 612 -7.20 -10.38 19.34
CA TYR A 612 -6.02 -11.19 19.63
C TYR A 612 -5.73 -11.27 21.13
N ARG A 613 -5.30 -12.43 21.60
CA ARG A 613 -4.86 -12.60 23.00
C ARG A 613 -3.49 -11.95 23.18
N SER A 614 -3.32 -11.17 24.24
CA SER A 614 -2.08 -10.43 24.54
C SER A 614 -1.02 -11.30 25.27
N SER A 615 -0.90 -12.55 24.87
CA SER A 615 0.06 -13.52 25.40
C SER A 615 1.22 -13.70 24.43
N GLN A 616 2.43 -13.94 24.94
CA GLN A 616 3.60 -14.25 24.09
C GLN A 616 3.41 -15.52 23.27
N LYS A 617 2.63 -16.48 23.78
CA LYS A 617 2.22 -17.69 23.09
C LYS A 617 0.71 -17.84 23.23
N ILE A 618 0.02 -18.14 22.15
CA ILE A 618 -1.44 -18.32 22.15
C ILE A 618 -1.85 -19.60 22.93
N ALA A 619 -1.05 -20.65 22.80
CA ALA A 619 -1.29 -21.96 23.41
C ALA A 619 0.03 -22.70 23.67
N GLU A 620 -0.05 -23.82 24.37
CA GLU A 620 1.02 -24.79 24.46
C GLU A 620 1.35 -25.36 23.06
N GLN A 621 2.63 -25.49 22.72
CA GLN A 621 3.11 -25.94 21.41
C GLN A 621 3.94 -27.20 21.56
N VAL A 622 3.73 -28.16 20.67
CA VAL A 622 4.51 -29.41 20.56
C VAL A 622 4.78 -29.67 19.08
N THR A 623 5.86 -30.38 18.77
CA THR A 623 6.17 -30.81 17.40
C THR A 623 5.53 -32.14 17.05
N LEU A 624 5.43 -32.44 15.76
CA LEU A 624 5.01 -33.78 15.29
C LEU A 624 5.89 -34.87 15.88
N THR A 625 7.22 -34.69 15.83
CA THR A 625 8.20 -35.64 16.36
C THR A 625 8.01 -35.89 17.84
N GLN A 626 7.72 -34.87 18.65
CA GLN A 626 7.46 -35.02 20.08
C GLN A 626 6.24 -35.90 20.39
N ILE A 627 5.17 -35.76 19.63
CA ILE A 627 3.99 -36.63 19.79
C ILE A 627 4.31 -38.05 19.34
N LEU A 628 4.93 -38.22 18.17
CA LEU A 628 5.23 -39.52 17.60
C LEU A 628 6.22 -40.32 18.47
N SER A 629 7.10 -39.64 19.19
CA SER A 629 8.08 -40.27 20.12
C SER A 629 7.58 -40.38 21.57
N ASN A 630 6.29 -40.10 21.84
CA ASN A 630 5.68 -40.16 23.18
C ASN A 630 6.34 -39.21 24.23
N GLN A 631 6.85 -38.08 23.79
CA GLN A 631 7.49 -37.09 24.69
C GLN A 631 6.48 -36.07 25.25
N VAL A 632 5.21 -36.12 24.79
CA VAL A 632 4.16 -35.23 25.23
C VAL A 632 3.32 -35.87 26.33
N ASN A 633 3.09 -35.12 27.41
CA ASN A 633 2.23 -35.60 28.48
C ASN A 633 0.79 -35.77 27.99
N PRO A 634 0.14 -36.93 28.16
CA PRO A 634 -1.25 -37.15 27.78
C PRO A 634 -2.24 -36.11 28.30
N SER A 635 -2.01 -35.54 29.48
CA SER A 635 -2.85 -34.46 30.05
C SER A 635 -2.81 -33.17 29.25
N ALA A 636 -1.78 -32.95 28.44
CA ALA A 636 -1.69 -31.80 27.55
C ALA A 636 -2.60 -31.92 26.32
N ILE A 637 -3.07 -33.13 26.01
CA ILE A 637 -3.95 -33.41 24.86
C ILE A 637 -5.40 -33.61 25.31
N LYS A 638 -5.58 -34.27 26.44
CA LYS A 638 -6.91 -34.66 26.94
C LYS A 638 -7.82 -33.43 27.13
N ASP A 639 -9.08 -33.56 26.67
CA ASP A 639 -10.13 -32.56 26.81
C ASP A 639 -9.81 -31.19 26.16
N ARG A 640 -8.76 -31.10 25.33
CA ARG A 640 -8.38 -29.87 24.62
C ARG A 640 -8.76 -29.93 23.13
N ILE A 641 -8.73 -28.78 22.47
CA ILE A 641 -8.69 -28.66 21.03
C ILE A 641 -7.23 -28.80 20.59
N VAL A 642 -6.95 -29.77 19.76
CA VAL A 642 -5.63 -29.98 19.16
C VAL A 642 -5.63 -29.44 17.74
N LEU A 643 -4.83 -28.42 17.48
CA LEU A 643 -4.66 -27.83 16.14
C LEU A 643 -3.37 -28.37 15.50
N ILE A 644 -3.46 -28.92 14.32
CA ILE A 644 -2.34 -29.46 13.53
C ILE A 644 -2.12 -28.52 12.36
N GLY A 645 -0.96 -27.89 12.25
CA GLY A 645 -0.65 -26.99 11.13
C GLY A 645 0.84 -26.79 10.93
N VAL A 646 1.21 -26.22 9.78
CA VAL A 646 2.59 -26.02 9.35
C VAL A 646 3.13 -24.68 9.84
N VAL A 647 4.34 -24.71 10.40
CA VAL A 647 5.11 -23.53 10.81
C VAL A 647 6.48 -23.47 10.15
N ALA A 648 6.77 -24.41 9.24
CA ALA A 648 8.01 -24.47 8.47
C ALA A 648 8.13 -23.24 7.56
N LYS A 649 9.29 -22.57 7.57
CA LYS A 649 9.53 -21.36 6.79
C LYS A 649 9.87 -21.64 5.32
N GLY A 650 10.43 -22.81 5.03
CA GLY A 650 10.93 -23.17 3.69
C GLY A 650 9.86 -23.57 2.69
N GLU A 651 8.76 -24.17 3.11
CA GLU A 651 7.73 -24.75 2.23
C GLU A 651 6.34 -24.12 2.39
N SER A 652 6.08 -23.42 3.52
CA SER A 652 4.77 -22.84 3.80
C SER A 652 4.70 -21.38 3.41
N ARG A 653 3.70 -21.02 2.59
CA ARG A 653 3.34 -19.63 2.32
C ARG A 653 2.20 -19.13 3.21
N ASP A 654 1.84 -19.89 4.23
CA ASP A 654 0.74 -19.59 5.14
C ASP A 654 1.20 -18.74 6.34
N TYR A 655 1.68 -17.53 6.03
CA TYR A 655 2.10 -16.53 7.01
C TYR A 655 1.33 -15.23 6.80
N TRP A 656 0.82 -14.66 7.90
CA TRP A 656 -0.11 -13.54 7.88
C TRP A 656 0.37 -12.38 8.73
N ALA A 657 0.26 -11.16 8.21
CA ALA A 657 0.47 -9.96 8.99
C ALA A 657 -0.68 -9.77 9.99
N THR A 658 -0.33 -9.45 11.23
CA THR A 658 -1.29 -9.21 12.32
C THR A 658 -0.98 -7.87 13.01
N PRO A 659 -1.88 -7.32 13.83
CA PRO A 659 -1.59 -6.11 14.60
C PRO A 659 -0.32 -6.19 15.46
N TYR A 660 0.13 -7.39 15.83
CA TYR A 660 1.35 -7.59 16.64
C TYR A 660 2.62 -7.73 15.80
N GLU A 661 2.52 -8.26 14.58
CA GLU A 661 3.66 -8.67 13.78
C GLU A 661 3.48 -8.19 12.34
N TYR A 662 4.28 -7.18 11.96
CA TYR A 662 4.25 -6.58 10.63
C TYR A 662 5.44 -6.95 9.75
N GLN A 663 6.55 -7.39 10.35
CA GLN A 663 7.77 -7.71 9.60
C GLN A 663 7.61 -9.08 8.94
N PHE A 664 8.08 -9.22 7.72
CA PHE A 664 7.93 -10.46 6.94
C PHE A 664 8.53 -11.69 7.65
N ASP A 665 9.64 -11.50 8.36
CA ASP A 665 10.29 -12.52 9.21
C ASP A 665 9.54 -12.80 10.52
N LYS A 666 8.55 -11.97 10.87
CA LYS A 666 7.72 -12.04 12.08
C LYS A 666 6.23 -12.20 11.78
N GLN A 667 5.86 -12.54 10.54
CA GLN A 667 4.47 -12.85 10.22
C GLN A 667 4.03 -14.11 10.98
N MET A 668 2.76 -14.13 11.38
CA MET A 668 2.18 -15.21 12.17
C MET A 668 1.75 -16.37 11.26
N PRO A 669 2.16 -17.62 11.52
CA PRO A 669 1.62 -18.78 10.82
C PRO A 669 0.09 -18.85 10.91
N GLY A 670 -0.60 -19.27 9.82
CA GLY A 670 -2.05 -19.34 9.75
C GLY A 670 -2.68 -20.13 10.87
N VAL A 671 -2.10 -21.26 11.25
CA VAL A 671 -2.57 -22.08 12.38
C VAL A 671 -2.58 -21.32 13.72
N PHE A 672 -1.68 -20.33 13.93
CA PHE A 672 -1.70 -19.50 15.13
C PHE A 672 -2.80 -18.45 15.06
N VAL A 673 -3.06 -17.88 13.85
CA VAL A 673 -4.20 -17.00 13.64
C VAL A 673 -5.51 -17.73 13.92
N GLN A 674 -5.65 -18.98 13.44
CA GLN A 674 -6.80 -19.84 13.75
C GLN A 674 -6.93 -20.08 15.27
N ALA A 675 -5.82 -20.32 15.96
CA ALA A 675 -5.81 -20.48 17.42
C ALA A 675 -6.30 -19.21 18.15
N HIS A 676 -5.92 -18.01 17.70
CA HIS A 676 -6.43 -16.74 18.24
C HIS A 676 -7.93 -16.60 18.00
N MET A 677 -8.41 -16.98 16.81
CA MET A 677 -9.83 -16.96 16.46
C MET A 677 -10.66 -17.89 17.35
N ILE A 678 -10.19 -19.13 17.57
CA ILE A 678 -10.82 -20.08 18.48
C ILE A 678 -10.82 -19.54 19.91
N SER A 679 -9.67 -19.06 20.38
CA SER A 679 -9.52 -18.53 21.74
C SER A 679 -10.43 -17.32 21.99
N GLN A 680 -10.68 -16.48 20.98
CA GLN A 680 -11.66 -15.39 21.08
C GLN A 680 -13.07 -15.92 21.34
N LEU A 681 -13.51 -16.92 20.56
CA LEU A 681 -14.86 -17.47 20.71
C LEU A 681 -15.04 -18.14 22.06
N LEU A 682 -14.10 -19.00 22.45
CA LEU A 682 -14.15 -19.70 23.72
C LEU A 682 -14.04 -18.75 24.92
N GLY A 683 -13.10 -17.79 24.84
CA GLY A 683 -12.89 -16.80 25.90
C GLY A 683 -14.10 -15.89 26.10
N ALA A 684 -14.78 -15.48 25.03
CA ALA A 684 -15.99 -14.66 25.14
C ALA A 684 -17.15 -15.41 25.80
N VAL A 685 -17.33 -16.71 25.48
CA VAL A 685 -18.44 -17.53 25.99
C VAL A 685 -18.16 -18.02 27.40
N LEU A 686 -16.96 -18.51 27.68
CA LEU A 686 -16.63 -19.20 28.91
C LEU A 686 -16.00 -18.30 29.99
N ASP A 687 -15.16 -17.35 29.57
CA ASP A 687 -14.38 -16.51 30.50
C ASP A 687 -14.92 -15.06 30.54
N LYS A 688 -15.98 -14.75 29.77
CA LYS A 688 -16.52 -13.38 29.61
C LYS A 688 -15.47 -12.38 29.12
N ARG A 689 -14.49 -12.86 28.34
CA ARG A 689 -13.48 -12.01 27.73
C ARG A 689 -14.18 -11.03 26.79
N PRO A 690 -13.87 -9.70 26.88
CA PRO A 690 -14.58 -8.72 26.08
C PRO A 690 -14.36 -8.95 24.59
N LEU A 691 -15.44 -8.86 23.81
CA LEU A 691 -15.37 -8.73 22.36
C LEU A 691 -15.00 -7.29 22.00
N LEU A 692 -14.26 -7.10 20.93
CA LEU A 692 -14.05 -5.77 20.38
C LEU A 692 -15.34 -5.27 19.73
N ARG A 693 -15.81 -4.12 20.18
CA ARG A 693 -17.02 -3.44 19.71
C ARG A 693 -16.70 -2.03 19.27
N VAL A 694 -17.46 -1.53 18.32
CA VAL A 694 -17.42 -0.13 17.88
C VAL A 694 -18.62 0.61 18.41
N TRP A 695 -18.51 1.90 18.59
CA TRP A 695 -19.62 2.73 19.00
C TRP A 695 -20.59 2.97 17.84
N SER A 696 -21.79 3.46 18.16
CA SER A 696 -22.72 3.94 17.14
C SER A 696 -22.16 5.19 16.47
N LEU A 697 -22.52 5.42 15.22
CA LEU A 697 -22.05 6.56 14.42
C LEU A 697 -22.26 7.90 15.16
N TRP A 698 -23.42 8.08 15.80
CA TRP A 698 -23.71 9.29 16.57
C TRP A 698 -22.83 9.44 17.82
N SER A 699 -22.52 8.36 18.51
CA SER A 699 -21.62 8.39 19.68
C SER A 699 -20.21 8.77 19.25
N GLU A 700 -19.75 8.30 18.10
CA GLU A 700 -18.44 8.66 17.54
C GLU A 700 -18.39 10.11 17.11
N VAL A 701 -19.43 10.64 16.47
CA VAL A 701 -19.53 12.07 16.10
C VAL A 701 -19.49 12.96 17.36
N ILE A 702 -20.23 12.61 18.41
CA ILE A 702 -20.19 13.35 19.68
C ILE A 702 -18.80 13.28 20.32
N TRP A 703 -18.13 12.15 20.26
CA TRP A 703 -16.77 11.98 20.76
C TRP A 703 -15.78 12.88 20.02
N ILE A 704 -15.80 12.90 18.68
CA ILE A 704 -14.97 13.77 17.84
C ILE A 704 -15.26 15.24 18.15
N TRP A 705 -16.54 15.62 18.23
CA TRP A 705 -16.94 16.99 18.53
C TRP A 705 -16.49 17.43 19.91
N SER A 706 -16.57 16.58 20.93
CA SER A 706 -16.12 16.89 22.29
C SER A 706 -14.64 17.28 22.33
N TRP A 707 -13.78 16.55 21.59
CA TRP A 707 -12.36 16.85 21.48
C TRP A 707 -12.09 18.11 20.64
N SER A 708 -12.89 18.36 19.61
CA SER A 708 -12.89 19.60 18.85
C SER A 708 -13.17 20.82 19.74
N VAL A 709 -14.19 20.71 20.63
CA VAL A 709 -14.50 21.76 21.62
C VAL A 709 -13.35 21.97 22.60
N VAL A 710 -12.70 20.90 23.07
CA VAL A 710 -11.50 21.03 23.94
C VAL A 710 -10.42 21.84 23.24
N GLY A 711 -10.11 21.55 21.95
CA GLY A 711 -9.14 22.33 21.16
C GLY A 711 -9.52 23.80 21.05
N GLY A 712 -10.78 24.10 20.76
CA GLY A 712 -11.30 25.48 20.67
C GLY A 712 -11.22 26.25 21.98
N VAL A 713 -11.57 25.61 23.11
CA VAL A 713 -11.51 26.22 24.46
C VAL A 713 -10.08 26.48 24.88
N LEU A 714 -9.14 25.58 24.60
CA LEU A 714 -7.71 25.75 24.88
C LEU A 714 -7.16 26.96 24.12
N ALA A 715 -7.46 27.09 22.83
CA ALA A 715 -7.02 28.22 22.03
C ALA A 715 -7.64 29.56 22.47
N TRP A 716 -8.90 29.54 22.89
CA TRP A 716 -9.63 30.72 23.36
C TRP A 716 -9.10 31.25 24.71
N ARG A 717 -8.79 30.35 25.67
CA ARG A 717 -8.40 30.77 27.05
C ARG A 717 -6.93 31.12 27.20
N LEU A 718 -6.03 30.54 26.45
CA LEU A 718 -4.59 30.61 26.66
C LEU A 718 -3.91 31.44 25.57
N ARG A 719 -3.02 32.35 25.93
CA ARG A 719 -2.44 33.38 25.04
C ARG A 719 -0.93 33.28 24.84
N LEU A 720 -0.24 32.30 25.46
CA LEU A 720 1.22 32.17 25.41
C LEU A 720 1.60 30.92 24.58
N LEU A 721 2.18 31.13 23.38
CA LEU A 721 2.56 30.11 22.40
C LEU A 721 3.24 28.86 22.98
N PRO A 722 4.30 28.90 23.80
CA PRO A 722 4.96 27.70 24.27
C PRO A 722 4.09 26.85 25.22
N ARG A 723 3.24 27.50 26.04
CA ARG A 723 2.29 26.78 26.93
C ARG A 723 1.15 26.13 26.15
N LEU A 724 0.76 26.72 25.03
CA LEU A 724 -0.31 26.20 24.16
C LEU A 724 0.10 24.92 23.45
N ALA A 725 1.31 24.86 22.89
CA ALA A 725 1.83 23.67 22.24
C ALA A 725 1.91 22.49 23.23
N ILE A 726 2.42 22.72 24.44
CA ILE A 726 2.49 21.69 25.49
C ILE A 726 1.09 21.17 25.84
N LEU A 727 0.09 22.04 25.94
CA LEU A 727 -1.27 21.62 26.31
C LEU A 727 -1.98 20.83 25.21
N VAL A 728 -1.74 21.14 23.92
CA VAL A 728 -2.25 20.34 22.82
C VAL A 728 -1.62 18.93 22.84
N ILE A 729 -0.30 18.85 23.06
CA ILE A 729 0.41 17.57 23.18
C ILE A 729 -0.14 16.78 24.38
N VAL A 730 -0.29 17.42 25.53
CA VAL A 730 -0.86 16.76 26.73
C VAL A 730 -2.29 16.30 26.48
N SER A 731 -3.13 17.13 25.84
CA SER A 731 -4.52 16.75 25.53
C SER A 731 -4.60 15.60 24.52
N SER A 732 -3.72 15.56 23.51
CA SER A 732 -3.60 14.45 22.57
C SER A 732 -3.10 13.18 23.28
N GLY A 733 -2.19 13.30 24.22
CA GLY A 733 -1.74 12.20 25.07
C GLY A 733 -2.87 11.65 25.95
N VAL A 734 -3.67 12.52 26.55
CA VAL A 734 -4.85 12.11 27.34
C VAL A 734 -5.87 11.41 26.43
N LEU A 735 -6.15 11.94 25.25
CA LEU A 735 -7.02 11.29 24.27
C LEU A 735 -6.52 9.87 23.93
N TYR A 736 -5.20 9.72 23.67
CA TYR A 736 -4.60 8.42 23.38
C TYR A 736 -4.77 7.43 24.52
N VAL A 737 -4.48 7.86 25.75
CA VAL A 737 -4.64 7.02 26.96
C VAL A 737 -6.10 6.59 27.16
N LEU A 738 -7.05 7.49 26.91
CA LEU A 738 -8.49 7.17 27.01
C LEU A 738 -8.91 6.18 25.91
N CYS A 739 -8.52 6.38 24.66
CA CYS A 739 -8.80 5.45 23.57
C CYS A 739 -8.18 4.08 23.84
N PHE A 740 -6.94 4.04 24.34
CA PHE A 740 -6.26 2.82 24.71
C PHE A 740 -6.94 2.10 25.89
N GLY A 741 -7.35 2.84 26.92
CA GLY A 741 -8.11 2.29 28.05
C GLY A 741 -9.46 1.69 27.60
N LEU A 742 -10.19 2.38 26.71
CA LEU A 742 -11.43 1.86 26.14
C LEU A 742 -11.16 0.59 25.29
N LEU A 743 -10.07 0.52 24.54
CA LEU A 743 -9.69 -0.66 23.75
C LEU A 743 -9.40 -1.87 24.66
N ILE A 744 -8.75 -1.68 25.81
CA ILE A 744 -8.54 -2.75 26.81
C ILE A 744 -9.88 -3.31 27.29
N HIS A 745 -10.89 -2.44 27.45
CA HIS A 745 -12.25 -2.84 27.85
C HIS A 745 -13.13 -3.32 26.68
N GLY A 746 -12.56 -3.47 25.47
CA GLY A 746 -13.25 -4.01 24.30
C GLY A 746 -13.97 -2.96 23.45
N TYR A 747 -13.69 -1.67 23.59
CA TYR A 747 -14.28 -0.62 22.76
C TYR A 747 -13.23 0.06 21.88
N TRP A 748 -13.37 -0.07 20.58
CA TRP A 748 -12.57 0.70 19.62
C TRP A 748 -13.29 2.00 19.28
N VAL A 749 -12.68 3.13 19.64
CA VAL A 749 -13.20 4.48 19.42
C VAL A 749 -12.27 5.28 18.52
N PRO A 750 -12.77 6.26 17.75
CA PRO A 750 -11.96 6.99 16.77
C PRO A 750 -10.93 7.90 17.47
N PHE A 751 -9.66 7.53 17.36
CA PHE A 751 -8.52 8.31 17.87
C PHE A 751 -8.09 9.40 16.89
N VAL A 752 -7.76 9.01 15.64
CA VAL A 752 -7.19 9.93 14.63
C VAL A 752 -8.17 11.05 14.27
N PRO A 753 -9.45 10.79 13.98
CA PRO A 753 -10.42 11.85 13.74
C PRO A 753 -10.55 12.82 14.92
N SER A 754 -10.52 12.31 16.16
CA SER A 754 -10.63 13.14 17.37
C SER A 754 -9.39 14.02 17.60
N ALA A 755 -8.20 13.47 17.36
CA ALA A 755 -6.95 14.21 17.43
C ALA A 755 -6.88 15.31 16.37
N LEU A 756 -7.28 15.01 15.14
CA LEU A 756 -7.34 16.00 14.07
C LEU A 756 -8.36 17.11 14.35
N ALA A 757 -9.53 16.76 14.90
CA ALA A 757 -10.55 17.72 15.28
C ALA A 757 -10.07 18.66 16.40
N LEU A 758 -9.38 18.10 17.41
CA LEU A 758 -8.77 18.87 18.50
C LEU A 758 -7.74 19.85 17.97
N VAL A 759 -6.76 19.36 17.20
CA VAL A 759 -5.65 20.17 16.67
C VAL A 759 -6.16 21.17 15.64
N GLY A 760 -7.02 20.76 14.72
CA GLY A 760 -7.57 21.59 13.65
C GLY A 760 -8.39 22.76 14.21
N THR A 761 -9.30 22.51 15.16
CA THR A 761 -10.08 23.57 15.84
C THR A 761 -9.16 24.50 16.63
N PHE A 762 -8.18 23.92 17.33
CA PHE A 762 -7.18 24.72 18.04
C PHE A 762 -6.46 25.69 17.09
N CYS A 763 -5.96 25.20 15.95
CA CYS A 763 -5.27 26.04 14.97
C CYS A 763 -6.17 27.16 14.43
N VAL A 764 -7.39 26.84 14.01
CA VAL A 764 -8.35 27.83 13.45
C VAL A 764 -8.62 28.94 14.46
N VAL A 765 -9.00 28.59 15.69
CA VAL A 765 -9.33 29.58 16.74
C VAL A 765 -8.09 30.39 17.16
N PHE A 766 -6.92 29.77 17.19
CA PHE A 766 -5.66 30.44 17.49
C PHE A 766 -5.29 31.48 16.42
N PHE A 767 -5.36 31.14 15.13
CA PHE A 767 -5.08 32.08 14.04
C PHE A 767 -6.09 33.22 14.01
N GLU A 768 -7.37 32.99 14.23
CA GLU A 768 -8.37 34.07 14.33
C GLU A 768 -8.08 35.00 15.52
N THR A 769 -7.68 34.44 16.67
CA THR A 769 -7.33 35.23 17.86
C THR A 769 -6.02 35.98 17.71
N SER A 770 -5.06 35.48 16.95
CA SER A 770 -3.76 36.08 16.69
C SER A 770 -3.85 37.25 15.68
N ASN A 771 -4.59 37.04 14.57
CA ASN A 771 -4.80 38.06 13.56
C ASN A 771 -5.58 39.28 14.08
N SER A 772 -6.51 39.09 15.01
CA SER A 772 -7.23 40.20 15.64
C SER A 772 -6.34 41.11 16.48
N LYS A 773 -5.14 40.66 16.91
CA LYS A 773 -4.14 41.47 17.66
C LYS A 773 -3.18 42.23 16.77
N LEU A 774 -2.78 41.66 15.61
CA LEU A 774 -1.92 42.39 14.66
C LEU A 774 -2.61 43.65 14.13
N VAL A 775 -3.91 43.61 13.97
CA VAL A 775 -4.75 44.76 13.55
C VAL A 775 -4.89 45.82 14.68
N LEU A 776 -4.81 45.44 15.98
CA LEU A 776 -4.86 46.35 17.12
C LEU A 776 -3.52 46.99 17.43
N LEU A 777 -2.39 46.47 16.99
CA LEU A 777 -1.05 47.03 17.15
C LEU A 777 -0.64 47.96 15.99
N GLN A 778 -1.41 47.96 14.90
CA GLN A 778 -1.24 48.89 13.77
C GLN A 778 -2.20 50.09 13.80
N LYS A 779 -3.07 50.20 14.81
CA LYS A 779 -3.81 51.41 15.19
C LYS A 779 -3.20 52.05 16.41
#